data_6782fd084f245eab90c181fedeb74dff
#
_entry.id   6782fd084f245eab90c181fedeb74dff
#
_cell.length_a   1.000
_cell.length_b   1.000
_cell.length_c   1.000
_cell.angle_alpha   90.00
_cell.angle_beta   90.00
_cell.angle_gamma   90.00
#
_symmetry.space_group_name_H-M   'P 1'
#
loop_
_entity.id
_entity.type
_entity.pdbx_description
1 polymer ?
#
loop_
_entity_poly.entity_id
_entity_poly.type
_entity_poly.pdbx_seq_one_letter_code
_entity_poly.pdbx_strand_id
1 'polypeptide(L)'
;MKPLFSIAVFFCLIVVPAKAGFVPVDNARDVAAGVFGKNTQKSSNTISLLHVGIYNGDTVYYVFGQADGGFAIVAADDAVMPVLGFSHSSPASENVDNKMLMHQLDRYARKISEVRRTGISSVDNLRRWRARADSVPITDSLPAVDSTQVADTVQKPDTVVVVDTFATVGPLLTSAWGQAGSYNDSCPTYAGCVAVAMGQVMRYHKWPKNGRGWHKYIPSESPGYGTQFANFGATEYHWNLMPDKLRRHHTKNEISAVAQLLYHAGVSVDMSYTKNGSGSYTCDVLYALPQYFRYSDSISICTYSDYSNEQWFSIMKAEIDAGRPIIYSGATSDGSGHAWVVDGYNSDGYLHVNWGWEGDYDGFFLPDGMILETTHFDSELDAIIGIRPADSTPLMWTLQSSGFKKDYRGIQNISAVDEKVVWASAYDGAIRNGQCMDFCRSIDGGESWQAGTVNIPKNESYTISSISAVSDVEAWASVFVSENSSTLTGGKIAHTTDGGKTWTVQPSATFNGKSAFPNAVHFFDSRNGVCVGDPNDGYFEIYTTTDGGNQWTRVPASRIPANSRGEAGEVGSFEVCGNTIFFGTNKGRLFRSVDMGATWTVVQTPFSGIFKIAFRDDNTGLIAGLLSRKWTAFRTSNSGTDWERLQPDNCFYTSDFAYIPETDTIISVGTTRDGESWGLSYSVDSGATFTNFADFYVDIDQFTAVGISPNGKGMWAGALNYGAHYGGMWHRGMTEPIFKSTTFSSVSARIVESVTVYPNPARDMVSIKSETEIVSVELLTISGTTILKQLVGATSCSLSVASLSKGIYILKANLGNSSVVNRLIIE
;
A
#
# COMPACT_ATOMS: atom_id res chain seq x y z
N MET A 1 -49.15 51.96 -46.76
CA MET A 1 -48.27 50.85 -46.38
C MET A 1 -48.22 50.79 -44.88
N LYS A 2 -48.92 49.83 -44.31
CA LYS A 2 -48.93 49.60 -42.88
C LYS A 2 -47.96 48.45 -42.62
N PRO A 3 -47.10 48.44 -41.54
CA PRO A 3 -46.28 47.28 -41.17
C PRO A 3 -47.14 46.30 -40.31
N LEU A 4 -47.11 45.05 -40.71
CA LEU A 4 -47.58 43.92 -39.89
C LEU A 4 -46.63 43.70 -38.66
N PHE A 5 -47.24 43.77 -37.50
CA PHE A 5 -46.61 43.27 -36.26
C PHE A 5 -46.86 41.76 -36.12
N SER A 6 -45.82 40.93 -36.20
CA SER A 6 -45.90 39.53 -35.82
C SER A 6 -45.76 39.40 -34.26
N ILE A 7 -46.84 38.97 -33.66
CA ILE A 7 -46.81 38.60 -32.20
C ILE A 7 -46.31 37.19 -32.15
N ALA A 8 -45.06 37.02 -31.65
CA ALA A 8 -44.53 35.70 -31.20
C ALA A 8 -45.14 35.39 -29.83
N VAL A 9 -46.04 34.43 -29.83
CA VAL A 9 -46.54 33.85 -28.54
C VAL A 9 -45.47 32.92 -28.00
N PHE A 10 -44.77 33.38 -26.96
CA PHE A 10 -43.91 32.53 -26.13
C PHE A 10 -44.83 31.63 -25.28
N PHE A 11 -44.92 30.34 -25.61
CA PHE A 11 -45.45 29.33 -24.71
C PHE A 11 -44.42 29.09 -23.60
N CYS A 12 -44.61 29.78 -22.51
CA CYS A 12 -43.93 29.43 -21.23
C CYS A 12 -44.54 28.12 -20.79
N LEU A 13 -43.86 26.99 -20.97
CA LEU A 13 -44.18 25.74 -20.28
C LEU A 13 -43.97 26.00 -18.79
N ILE A 14 -45.07 26.28 -18.11
CA ILE A 14 -45.11 26.23 -16.64
C ILE A 14 -44.97 24.77 -16.28
N VAL A 15 -43.77 24.33 -15.96
CA VAL A 15 -43.54 23.06 -15.27
C VAL A 15 -44.11 23.24 -13.88
N VAL A 16 -45.37 22.79 -13.71
CA VAL A 16 -45.96 22.67 -12.35
C VAL A 16 -45.14 21.59 -11.65
N PRO A 17 -44.46 21.89 -10.53
CA PRO A 17 -43.79 20.86 -9.80
C PRO A 17 -44.84 19.84 -9.33
N ALA A 18 -44.65 18.57 -9.66
CA ALA A 18 -45.49 17.51 -9.20
C ALA A 18 -45.31 17.45 -7.66
N LYS A 19 -46.41 17.55 -6.93
CA LYS A 19 -46.41 17.55 -5.49
C LYS A 19 -46.15 16.12 -5.02
N ALA A 20 -45.11 15.92 -4.19
CA ALA A 20 -44.81 14.66 -3.53
C ALA A 20 -46.04 14.09 -2.84
N GLY A 21 -46.35 12.81 -3.04
CA GLY A 21 -47.52 12.15 -2.50
C GLY A 21 -47.14 10.93 -1.66
N PHE A 22 -47.81 10.82 -0.49
CA PHE A 22 -47.66 9.67 0.40
C PHE A 22 -48.13 8.38 -0.32
N VAL A 23 -47.35 7.32 -0.22
CA VAL A 23 -47.65 5.98 -0.75
C VAL A 23 -48.15 5.08 0.39
N PRO A 24 -49.43 4.63 0.34
CA PRO A 24 -49.99 3.68 1.31
C PRO A 24 -49.27 2.32 1.24
N VAL A 25 -49.33 1.56 2.35
CA VAL A 25 -48.72 0.26 2.49
C VAL A 25 -49.15 -0.75 1.43
N ASP A 26 -50.41 -0.71 0.99
CA ASP A 26 -50.90 -1.65 -0.02
C ASP A 26 -50.30 -1.37 -1.39
N ASN A 27 -50.18 -0.12 -1.80
CA ASN A 27 -49.49 0.28 -3.03
C ASN A 27 -48.00 -0.07 -2.98
N ALA A 28 -47.35 0.12 -1.81
CA ALA A 28 -45.97 -0.28 -1.60
C ALA A 28 -45.79 -1.82 -1.67
N ARG A 29 -46.79 -2.58 -1.20
CA ARG A 29 -46.80 -4.04 -1.30
C ARG A 29 -46.85 -4.52 -2.73
N ASP A 30 -47.60 -3.84 -3.62
CA ASP A 30 -47.67 -4.16 -5.05
C ASP A 30 -46.30 -3.93 -5.73
N VAL A 31 -45.58 -2.86 -5.33
CA VAL A 31 -44.21 -2.61 -5.77
C VAL A 31 -43.28 -3.72 -5.31
N ALA A 32 -43.35 -4.15 -4.03
CA ALA A 32 -42.58 -5.26 -3.50
C ALA A 32 -42.86 -6.58 -4.24
N ALA A 33 -44.14 -6.84 -4.59
CA ALA A 33 -44.55 -8.01 -5.37
C ALA A 33 -43.88 -8.02 -6.77
N GLY A 34 -43.76 -6.86 -7.40
CA GLY A 34 -43.03 -6.69 -8.65
C GLY A 34 -41.54 -7.02 -8.55
N VAL A 35 -40.90 -6.72 -7.42
CA VAL A 35 -39.49 -7.05 -7.15
C VAL A 35 -39.27 -8.56 -7.09
N PHE A 36 -40.18 -9.31 -6.45
CA PHE A 36 -40.05 -10.77 -6.28
C PHE A 36 -40.37 -11.59 -7.54
N GLY A 37 -40.91 -10.96 -8.59
CA GLY A 37 -41.08 -11.55 -9.94
C GLY A 37 -42.32 -12.42 -10.07
N LYS A 38 -42.77 -12.56 -11.35
CA LYS A 38 -43.99 -13.28 -11.74
C LYS A 38 -43.90 -14.83 -11.71
N ASN A 39 -42.87 -15.42 -11.14
CA ASN A 39 -42.73 -16.88 -11.09
C ASN A 39 -43.56 -17.55 -10.00
N THR A 40 -44.30 -16.78 -9.24
CA THR A 40 -45.27 -17.31 -8.27
C THR A 40 -46.69 -17.03 -8.75
N GLN A 41 -47.28 -17.92 -9.56
CA GLN A 41 -48.74 -18.05 -9.65
C GLN A 41 -49.37 -18.45 -8.31
N LYS A 42 -48.75 -18.13 -7.18
CA LYS A 42 -49.23 -18.30 -5.81
C LYS A 42 -49.34 -16.92 -5.15
N SER A 43 -50.55 -16.40 -5.21
CA SER A 43 -51.16 -15.40 -4.33
C SER A 43 -50.28 -14.35 -3.63
N SER A 44 -50.67 -13.07 -3.74
CA SER A 44 -50.23 -11.91 -2.93
C SER A 44 -50.21 -12.13 -1.40
N ASN A 45 -50.66 -13.28 -0.93
CA ASN A 45 -50.73 -13.66 0.48
C ASN A 45 -49.37 -14.16 1.09
N THR A 46 -48.29 -14.19 0.35
CA THR A 46 -46.98 -14.68 0.85
C THR A 46 -45.98 -13.54 1.16
N ILE A 47 -46.36 -12.29 0.91
CA ILE A 47 -45.47 -11.13 1.17
C ILE A 47 -45.91 -10.52 2.51
N SER A 48 -45.02 -10.65 3.50
CA SER A 48 -45.23 -10.12 4.85
C SER A 48 -44.64 -8.71 4.99
N LEU A 49 -45.37 -7.80 5.63
CA LEU A 49 -44.79 -6.56 6.09
C LEU A 49 -43.98 -6.84 7.36
N LEU A 50 -42.64 -6.64 7.27
CA LEU A 50 -41.72 -6.92 8.37
C LEU A 50 -41.47 -5.69 9.23
N HIS A 51 -41.37 -4.49 8.60
CA HIS A 51 -41.03 -3.27 9.32
C HIS A 51 -41.64 -2.04 8.63
N VAL A 52 -42.00 -1.03 9.43
CA VAL A 52 -42.43 0.29 8.97
C VAL A 52 -41.47 1.34 9.51
N GLY A 53 -40.74 1.99 8.59
CA GLY A 53 -39.87 3.08 8.95
C GLY A 53 -40.64 4.36 9.28
N ILE A 54 -40.39 4.91 10.45
CA ILE A 54 -41.01 6.16 10.93
C ILE A 54 -39.91 7.17 11.23
N TYR A 55 -40.06 8.38 10.69
CA TYR A 55 -39.14 9.49 10.95
C TYR A 55 -39.92 10.76 11.25
N ASN A 56 -39.66 11.42 12.39
CA ASN A 56 -40.39 12.60 12.89
C ASN A 56 -41.91 12.40 12.95
N GLY A 57 -42.39 11.17 13.18
CA GLY A 57 -43.81 10.83 13.26
C GLY A 57 -44.46 10.42 11.94
N ASP A 58 -43.77 10.54 10.81
CA ASP A 58 -44.23 10.18 9.49
C ASP A 58 -43.68 8.82 9.02
N THR A 59 -44.50 8.03 8.34
CA THR A 59 -44.06 6.81 7.65
C THR A 59 -43.25 7.20 6.44
N VAL A 60 -42.01 6.66 6.33
CA VAL A 60 -41.03 7.02 5.27
C VAL A 60 -40.68 5.85 4.37
N TYR A 61 -40.70 4.62 4.85
CA TYR A 61 -40.50 3.41 4.02
C TYR A 61 -41.18 2.19 4.66
N TYR A 62 -41.27 1.10 3.89
CA TYR A 62 -41.74 -0.22 4.31
C TYR A 62 -40.71 -1.29 3.98
N VAL A 63 -40.53 -2.27 4.83
CA VAL A 63 -39.73 -3.47 4.57
C VAL A 63 -40.68 -4.66 4.44
N PHE A 64 -40.63 -5.31 3.27
CA PHE A 64 -41.39 -6.51 2.98
C PHE A 64 -40.48 -7.71 2.88
N GLY A 65 -40.90 -8.88 3.34
CA GLY A 65 -40.18 -10.15 3.19
C GLY A 65 -41.05 -11.20 2.52
N GLN A 66 -40.39 -12.19 1.92
CA GLN A 66 -41.03 -13.35 1.31
C GLN A 66 -40.71 -14.62 2.08
N ALA A 67 -41.65 -15.57 2.19
CA ALA A 67 -41.50 -16.79 2.99
C ALA A 67 -40.34 -17.70 2.53
N ASP A 68 -40.03 -17.69 1.24
CA ASP A 68 -38.96 -18.50 0.64
C ASP A 68 -37.57 -17.80 0.63
N GLY A 69 -37.45 -16.68 1.33
CA GLY A 69 -36.30 -15.78 1.33
C GLY A 69 -36.49 -14.59 0.37
N GLY A 70 -35.70 -13.54 0.60
CA GLY A 70 -35.79 -12.29 -0.13
C GLY A 70 -36.51 -11.19 0.67
N PHE A 71 -36.14 -9.93 0.35
CA PHE A 71 -36.78 -8.75 0.93
C PHE A 71 -36.88 -7.62 -0.11
N ALA A 72 -37.77 -6.66 0.14
CA ALA A 72 -37.88 -5.40 -0.58
C ALA A 72 -38.09 -4.24 0.39
N ILE A 73 -37.31 -3.18 0.24
CA ILE A 73 -37.45 -1.92 0.96
C ILE A 73 -38.10 -0.94 -0.01
N VAL A 74 -39.30 -0.50 0.29
CA VAL A 74 -40.10 0.36 -0.59
C VAL A 74 -40.34 1.70 0.07
N ALA A 75 -40.13 2.78 -0.66
CA ALA A 75 -40.37 4.15 -0.17
C ALA A 75 -41.86 4.39 0.10
N ALA A 76 -42.19 5.20 1.10
CA ALA A 76 -43.53 5.65 1.38
C ALA A 76 -43.83 7.03 0.77
N ASP A 77 -43.14 7.35 -0.34
CA ASP A 77 -43.32 8.63 -1.03
C ASP A 77 -42.98 8.47 -2.54
N ASP A 78 -43.86 9.00 -3.40
CA ASP A 78 -43.73 8.86 -4.87
C ASP A 78 -42.71 9.83 -5.52
N ALA A 79 -42.23 10.79 -4.77
CA ALA A 79 -41.19 11.70 -5.23
C ALA A 79 -39.80 11.06 -5.27
N VAL A 80 -39.62 9.89 -4.67
CA VAL A 80 -38.33 9.18 -4.60
C VAL A 80 -38.41 7.85 -5.35
N MET A 81 -37.29 7.19 -5.53
CA MET A 81 -37.23 5.85 -6.12
C MET A 81 -38.15 4.89 -5.39
N PRO A 82 -39.01 4.11 -6.07
CA PRO A 82 -39.95 3.22 -5.45
C PRO A 82 -39.30 2.12 -4.61
N VAL A 83 -38.20 1.55 -5.06
CA VAL A 83 -37.43 0.52 -4.34
C VAL A 83 -36.13 1.13 -3.87
N LEU A 84 -35.84 1.05 -2.58
CA LEU A 84 -34.61 1.59 -1.96
C LEU A 84 -33.54 0.50 -1.82
N GLY A 85 -33.98 -0.75 -1.68
CA GLY A 85 -33.10 -1.91 -1.63
C GLY A 85 -33.89 -3.22 -1.73
N PHE A 86 -33.25 -4.28 -2.20
CA PHE A 86 -33.89 -5.58 -2.35
C PHE A 86 -32.91 -6.74 -2.40
N SER A 87 -33.42 -7.93 -2.10
CA SER A 87 -32.76 -9.21 -2.37
C SER A 87 -33.77 -10.24 -2.82
N HIS A 88 -33.36 -11.15 -3.70
CA HIS A 88 -34.22 -12.26 -4.12
C HIS A 88 -34.05 -13.51 -3.27
N SER A 89 -32.99 -13.57 -2.43
CA SER A 89 -32.63 -14.80 -1.71
C SER A 89 -32.23 -14.58 -0.25
N SER A 90 -31.74 -13.42 0.12
CA SER A 90 -31.31 -13.16 1.51
C SER A 90 -32.49 -13.00 2.44
N PRO A 91 -32.49 -13.64 3.62
CA PRO A 91 -33.55 -13.52 4.58
C PRO A 91 -33.59 -12.10 5.17
N ALA A 92 -34.82 -11.65 5.52
CA ALA A 92 -35.05 -10.49 6.35
C ALA A 92 -35.82 -10.91 7.61
N SER A 93 -35.44 -10.41 8.78
CA SER A 93 -36.13 -10.66 10.03
C SER A 93 -36.96 -9.44 10.46
N GLU A 94 -37.97 -9.66 11.28
CA GLU A 94 -38.79 -8.58 11.91
C GLU A 94 -37.94 -7.71 12.84
N ASN A 95 -36.89 -8.27 13.43
CA ASN A 95 -35.89 -7.55 14.21
C ASN A 95 -34.67 -7.21 13.32
N VAL A 96 -34.58 -5.95 12.92
CA VAL A 96 -33.43 -5.43 12.17
C VAL A 96 -32.32 -5.08 13.16
N ASP A 97 -31.57 -6.07 13.62
CA ASP A 97 -30.45 -5.87 14.55
C ASP A 97 -29.15 -5.40 13.87
N ASN A 98 -29.15 -5.35 12.54
CA ASN A 98 -28.01 -4.85 11.75
C ASN A 98 -27.94 -3.33 11.86
N LYS A 99 -27.04 -2.81 12.70
CA LYS A 99 -26.89 -1.37 12.96
C LYS A 99 -26.62 -0.57 11.68
N MET A 100 -25.92 -1.14 10.70
CA MET A 100 -25.59 -0.41 9.45
C MET A 100 -26.71 -0.44 8.45
N LEU A 101 -27.46 -1.55 8.35
CA LEU A 101 -28.71 -1.51 7.61
C LEU A 101 -29.64 -0.47 8.24
N MET A 102 -29.74 -0.43 9.58
CA MET A 102 -30.52 0.62 10.29
C MET A 102 -30.00 2.01 9.96
N HIS A 103 -28.66 2.20 9.90
CA HIS A 103 -28.10 3.48 9.50
C HIS A 103 -28.44 3.83 8.04
N GLN A 104 -28.34 2.86 7.11
CA GLN A 104 -28.75 3.08 5.72
C GLN A 104 -30.24 3.40 5.61
N LEU A 105 -31.09 2.70 6.39
CA LEU A 105 -32.52 2.98 6.47
C LEU A 105 -32.80 4.36 7.07
N ASP A 106 -32.05 4.81 8.07
CA ASP A 106 -32.17 6.15 8.65
C ASP A 106 -31.73 7.24 7.65
N ARG A 107 -30.72 7.00 6.83
CA ARG A 107 -30.35 7.88 5.71
C ARG A 107 -31.49 8.00 4.71
N TYR A 108 -32.12 6.90 4.31
CA TYR A 108 -33.28 6.93 3.44
C TYR A 108 -34.42 7.72 4.11
N ALA A 109 -34.68 7.50 5.39
CA ALA A 109 -35.73 8.17 6.15
C ALA A 109 -35.55 9.68 6.19
N ARG A 110 -34.35 10.16 6.53
CA ARG A 110 -34.01 11.60 6.53
C ARG A 110 -34.22 12.22 5.18
N LYS A 111 -33.76 11.56 4.13
CA LYS A 111 -33.84 12.06 2.77
C LYS A 111 -35.29 12.11 2.23
N ILE A 112 -36.12 11.10 2.50
CA ILE A 112 -37.56 11.10 2.19
C ILE A 112 -38.26 12.26 2.91
N SER A 113 -37.96 12.46 4.20
CA SER A 113 -38.49 13.57 4.97
C SER A 113 -38.09 14.95 4.39
N GLU A 114 -36.89 15.07 3.94
CA GLU A 114 -36.39 16.32 3.29
C GLU A 114 -37.09 16.58 1.95
N VAL A 115 -37.22 15.56 1.09
CA VAL A 115 -37.94 15.67 -0.19
C VAL A 115 -39.38 16.10 0.04
N ARG A 116 -40.08 15.54 1.06
CA ARG A 116 -41.43 16.00 1.46
C ARG A 116 -41.45 17.46 1.87
N ARG A 117 -40.44 17.90 2.65
CA ARG A 117 -40.34 19.28 3.13
C ARG A 117 -40.06 20.28 1.99
N THR A 118 -39.23 19.89 1.02
CA THR A 118 -38.84 20.76 -0.09
C THR A 118 -39.82 20.70 -1.27
N GLY A 119 -40.61 19.63 -1.36
CA GLY A 119 -41.56 19.40 -2.47
C GLY A 119 -40.89 19.16 -3.82
N ILE A 120 -39.59 18.86 -3.84
CA ILE A 120 -38.84 18.59 -5.07
C ILE A 120 -39.02 17.11 -5.43
N SER A 121 -39.51 16.81 -6.63
CA SER A 121 -39.67 15.46 -7.15
C SER A 121 -39.03 15.31 -8.53
N SER A 122 -38.48 14.12 -8.82
CA SER A 122 -37.98 13.76 -10.16
C SER A 122 -39.10 13.20 -11.02
N VAL A 123 -39.25 13.70 -12.28
CA VAL A 123 -40.20 13.15 -13.26
C VAL A 123 -39.92 11.67 -13.54
N ASP A 124 -38.68 11.25 -13.50
CA ASP A 124 -38.29 9.87 -13.70
C ASP A 124 -38.70 8.94 -12.54
N ASN A 125 -38.69 9.43 -11.30
CA ASN A 125 -39.20 8.67 -10.17
C ASN A 125 -40.72 8.44 -10.31
N LEU A 126 -41.47 9.47 -10.69
CA LEU A 126 -42.91 9.34 -10.95
C LEU A 126 -43.22 8.36 -12.10
N ARG A 127 -42.40 8.37 -13.17
CA ARG A 127 -42.51 7.36 -14.25
C ARG A 127 -42.26 5.95 -13.77
N ARG A 128 -41.26 5.75 -12.92
CA ARG A 128 -40.91 4.44 -12.34
C ARG A 128 -42.00 3.90 -11.42
N TRP A 129 -42.63 4.78 -10.65
CA TRP A 129 -43.80 4.41 -9.86
C TRP A 129 -44.99 3.96 -10.75
N ARG A 130 -45.31 4.70 -11.81
CA ARG A 130 -46.37 4.36 -12.80
C ARG A 130 -46.07 3.07 -13.55
N ALA A 131 -44.88 2.90 -14.08
CA ALA A 131 -44.51 1.68 -14.82
C ALA A 131 -44.63 0.41 -13.98
N ARG A 132 -44.39 0.50 -12.68
CA ARG A 132 -44.57 -0.63 -11.74
C ARG A 132 -46.02 -0.84 -11.30
N ALA A 133 -46.83 0.21 -11.24
CA ALA A 133 -48.27 0.10 -10.98
C ALA A 133 -49.05 -0.55 -12.17
N ASP A 134 -48.64 -0.25 -13.40
CA ASP A 134 -49.26 -0.76 -14.63
C ASP A 134 -48.92 -2.22 -14.93
N SER A 135 -47.99 -2.84 -14.18
CA SER A 135 -47.61 -4.26 -14.34
C SER A 135 -48.50 -5.24 -13.56
N VAL A 136 -49.47 -4.76 -12.79
CA VAL A 136 -50.48 -5.58 -12.10
C VAL A 136 -51.72 -5.69 -12.98
N PRO A 137 -52.31 -6.89 -13.29
CA PRO A 137 -53.55 -7.02 -14.02
C PRO A 137 -54.69 -6.44 -13.18
N ILE A 138 -55.36 -5.41 -13.65
CA ILE A 138 -56.59 -4.88 -13.01
C ILE A 138 -57.68 -5.92 -13.25
N THR A 139 -58.08 -6.62 -12.15
CA THR A 139 -59.34 -7.37 -12.15
C THR A 139 -60.48 -6.39 -11.78
N ASP A 140 -61.31 -6.19 -12.74
CA ASP A 140 -62.64 -5.53 -12.77
C ASP A 140 -63.20 -5.03 -11.47
N SER A 141 -63.49 -3.72 -11.38
CA SER A 141 -64.86 -3.16 -11.19
C SER A 141 -64.79 -1.66 -10.87
N LEU A 142 -64.98 -0.80 -11.88
CA LEU A 142 -65.51 0.55 -11.71
C LEU A 142 -66.53 0.84 -12.78
N PRO A 143 -67.68 1.53 -12.43
CA PRO A 143 -68.78 1.72 -13.35
C PRO A 143 -68.46 2.71 -14.48
N ALA A 144 -69.03 2.41 -15.66
CA ALA A 144 -68.89 3.17 -16.88
C ALA A 144 -69.37 4.64 -16.70
N VAL A 145 -68.56 5.60 -17.08
CA VAL A 145 -68.98 6.95 -17.45
C VAL A 145 -68.84 7.08 -18.94
N ASP A 146 -70.04 7.34 -19.52
CA ASP A 146 -70.30 7.58 -20.93
C ASP A 146 -69.50 8.84 -21.45
N SER A 147 -68.73 8.68 -22.47
CA SER A 147 -68.21 9.78 -23.26
C SER A 147 -68.21 9.42 -24.75
N THR A 148 -69.22 9.90 -25.44
CA THR A 148 -69.28 9.97 -26.87
C THR A 148 -68.30 11.00 -27.41
N GLN A 149 -67.60 10.57 -28.50
CA GLN A 149 -66.93 11.34 -29.59
C GLN A 149 -65.56 11.99 -29.26
N VAL A 150 -64.55 11.48 -29.87
CA VAL A 150 -63.93 11.95 -31.09
C VAL A 150 -62.95 10.86 -31.60
N ALA A 151 -63.14 10.47 -32.86
CA ALA A 151 -62.24 9.63 -33.62
C ALA A 151 -61.04 10.47 -34.09
N ASP A 152 -59.84 9.98 -33.81
CA ASP A 152 -58.76 10.13 -34.79
C ASP A 152 -57.67 9.02 -34.60
N THR A 153 -57.30 8.47 -35.73
CA THR A 153 -56.44 7.36 -35.96
C THR A 153 -55.01 7.61 -35.43
N VAL A 154 -54.65 6.93 -34.32
CA VAL A 154 -53.26 6.68 -34.00
C VAL A 154 -53.08 5.16 -33.85
N GLN A 155 -52.27 4.60 -34.74
CA GLN A 155 -51.82 3.21 -34.68
C GLN A 155 -51.26 2.90 -33.27
N LYS A 156 -51.80 1.89 -32.66
CA LYS A 156 -51.36 1.31 -31.40
C LYS A 156 -49.97 0.72 -31.67
N PRO A 157 -48.90 1.15 -30.99
CA PRO A 157 -47.64 0.45 -31.06
C PRO A 157 -47.83 -0.91 -30.37
N ASP A 158 -47.28 -1.95 -31.00
CA ASP A 158 -47.20 -3.29 -30.45
C ASP A 158 -46.71 -3.24 -28.99
N THR A 159 -47.44 -3.96 -28.12
CA THR A 159 -47.11 -4.11 -26.70
C THR A 159 -45.77 -4.84 -26.59
N VAL A 160 -44.67 -4.09 -26.58
CA VAL A 160 -43.37 -4.61 -26.13
C VAL A 160 -43.55 -4.89 -24.63
N VAL A 161 -43.71 -6.17 -24.30
CA VAL A 161 -43.56 -6.64 -22.94
C VAL A 161 -42.08 -6.44 -22.61
N VAL A 162 -41.76 -5.30 -22.01
CA VAL A 162 -40.47 -5.10 -21.38
C VAL A 162 -40.43 -6.01 -20.17
N VAL A 163 -39.93 -7.22 -20.36
CA VAL A 163 -39.45 -8.04 -19.24
C VAL A 163 -38.22 -7.29 -18.72
N ASP A 164 -38.41 -6.50 -17.68
CA ASP A 164 -37.32 -5.86 -16.95
C ASP A 164 -36.48 -6.94 -16.25
N THR A 165 -35.66 -7.64 -17.01
CA THR A 165 -34.53 -8.36 -16.48
C THR A 165 -33.41 -7.32 -16.34
N PHE A 166 -33.30 -6.74 -15.11
CA PHE A 166 -32.17 -5.88 -14.79
C PHE A 166 -30.89 -6.64 -15.10
N ALA A 167 -30.07 -6.13 -16.01
CA ALA A 167 -28.76 -6.69 -16.22
C ALA A 167 -27.96 -6.50 -14.95
N THR A 168 -27.67 -7.57 -14.24
CA THR A 168 -26.88 -7.60 -13.01
C THR A 168 -25.48 -8.14 -13.29
N VAL A 169 -24.47 -7.52 -12.66
CA VAL A 169 -23.10 -8.03 -12.63
C VAL A 169 -22.77 -8.37 -11.17
N GLY A 170 -22.30 -9.57 -10.92
CA GLY A 170 -22.12 -10.07 -9.57
C GLY A 170 -23.40 -10.68 -8.97
N PRO A 171 -23.44 -10.98 -7.64
CA PRO A 171 -22.34 -10.80 -6.68
C PRO A 171 -21.09 -11.62 -7.03
N LEU A 172 -19.91 -11.05 -6.79
CA LEU A 172 -18.64 -11.75 -6.98
C LEU A 172 -18.36 -12.74 -5.86
N LEU A 173 -18.71 -12.37 -4.62
CA LEU A 173 -18.54 -13.21 -3.44
C LEU A 173 -19.61 -14.29 -3.37
N THR A 174 -19.21 -15.50 -2.99
CA THR A 174 -20.11 -16.57 -2.58
C THR A 174 -20.18 -16.70 -1.05
N SER A 175 -19.20 -16.11 -0.35
CA SER A 175 -19.14 -16.17 1.12
C SER A 175 -20.17 -15.25 1.77
N ALA A 176 -20.73 -15.75 2.87
CA ALA A 176 -21.67 -15.03 3.73
C ALA A 176 -21.24 -15.25 5.19
N TRP A 177 -20.14 -14.57 5.56
CA TRP A 177 -19.53 -14.73 6.89
C TRP A 177 -20.04 -13.69 7.87
N GLY A 178 -19.86 -13.99 9.18
CA GLY A 178 -20.26 -13.12 10.28
C GLY A 178 -19.12 -12.82 11.24
N GLN A 179 -19.42 -12.08 12.30
CA GLN A 179 -18.42 -11.62 13.29
C GLN A 179 -18.44 -12.44 14.58
N ALA A 180 -19.42 -13.32 14.78
CA ALA A 180 -19.69 -14.02 16.03
C ALA A 180 -19.86 -15.52 15.80
N GLY A 181 -20.14 -16.27 16.86
CA GLY A 181 -20.31 -17.74 16.81
C GLY A 181 -18.99 -18.43 16.50
N SER A 182 -18.97 -19.32 15.50
CA SER A 182 -17.76 -20.02 15.10
C SER A 182 -16.77 -19.15 14.32
N TYR A 183 -17.17 -17.98 13.84
CA TYR A 183 -16.30 -17.08 13.09
C TYR A 183 -15.23 -16.41 13.97
N ASN A 184 -15.50 -16.24 15.25
CA ASN A 184 -14.58 -15.61 16.20
C ASN A 184 -13.89 -16.59 17.17
N ASP A 185 -13.87 -17.89 16.87
CA ASP A 185 -13.25 -18.90 17.75
C ASP A 185 -11.76 -18.64 18.05
N SER A 186 -11.05 -17.93 17.20
CA SER A 186 -9.65 -17.54 17.39
C SER A 186 -9.48 -16.13 17.96
N CYS A 187 -10.55 -15.33 18.03
CA CYS A 187 -10.51 -13.95 18.48
C CYS A 187 -10.83 -13.83 19.98
N PRO A 188 -10.34 -12.78 20.67
CA PRO A 188 -10.71 -12.54 22.09
C PRO A 188 -12.21 -12.31 22.31
N THR A 189 -12.88 -11.70 21.31
CA THR A 189 -14.33 -11.41 21.30
C THR A 189 -14.84 -11.51 19.86
N TYR A 190 -15.65 -10.54 19.38
CA TYR A 190 -16.10 -10.49 17.99
C TYR A 190 -14.91 -10.33 17.03
N ALA A 191 -14.98 -10.94 15.85
CA ALA A 191 -13.91 -10.84 14.84
C ALA A 191 -13.68 -9.39 14.35
N GLY A 192 -14.76 -8.58 14.31
CA GLY A 192 -14.74 -7.21 13.79
C GLY A 192 -15.09 -7.12 12.29
N CYS A 193 -15.82 -6.05 11.94
CA CYS A 193 -16.36 -5.89 10.58
C CYS A 193 -15.26 -5.75 9.51
N VAL A 194 -14.20 -5.00 9.80
CA VAL A 194 -13.06 -4.84 8.89
C VAL A 194 -12.39 -6.19 8.60
N ALA A 195 -12.17 -7.01 9.65
CA ALA A 195 -11.60 -8.34 9.50
C ALA A 195 -12.49 -9.27 8.66
N VAL A 196 -13.81 -9.21 8.84
CA VAL A 196 -14.77 -10.00 8.05
C VAL A 196 -14.77 -9.56 6.59
N ALA A 197 -14.81 -8.26 6.31
CA ALA A 197 -14.74 -7.72 4.96
C ALA A 197 -13.43 -8.14 4.25
N MET A 198 -12.28 -7.97 4.91
CA MET A 198 -10.99 -8.45 4.41
C MET A 198 -11.02 -9.95 4.15
N GLY A 199 -11.44 -10.75 5.13
CA GLY A 199 -11.47 -12.21 5.03
C GLY A 199 -12.32 -12.72 3.88
N GLN A 200 -13.49 -12.11 3.62
CA GLN A 200 -14.37 -12.48 2.51
C GLN A 200 -13.75 -12.13 1.15
N VAL A 201 -13.11 -10.95 1.01
CA VAL A 201 -12.38 -10.59 -0.21
C VAL A 201 -11.20 -11.54 -0.46
N MET A 202 -10.44 -11.88 0.59
CA MET A 202 -9.34 -12.85 0.51
C MET A 202 -9.84 -14.25 0.13
N ARG A 203 -10.99 -14.66 0.67
CA ARG A 203 -11.65 -15.93 0.33
C ARG A 203 -12.11 -15.98 -1.14
N TYR A 204 -12.59 -14.89 -1.68
CA TYR A 204 -12.92 -14.75 -3.10
C TYR A 204 -11.69 -14.99 -3.99
N HIS A 205 -10.58 -14.33 -3.69
CA HIS A 205 -9.34 -14.51 -4.44
C HIS A 205 -8.64 -15.85 -4.15
N LYS A 206 -8.98 -16.53 -3.04
CA LYS A 206 -8.23 -17.68 -2.50
C LYS A 206 -6.73 -17.39 -2.38
N TRP A 207 -6.42 -16.22 -1.84
CA TRP A 207 -5.08 -15.65 -1.79
C TRP A 207 -4.81 -14.95 -0.45
N PRO A 208 -3.55 -15.00 0.07
CA PRO A 208 -2.40 -15.78 -0.43
C PRO A 208 -2.43 -17.24 0.06
N LYS A 209 -1.54 -18.10 -0.47
CA LYS A 209 -1.33 -19.43 0.12
C LYS A 209 -0.70 -19.29 1.51
N ASN A 210 0.39 -18.51 1.61
CA ASN A 210 1.04 -18.10 2.86
C ASN A 210 1.11 -16.59 2.90
N GLY A 211 0.94 -15.99 4.07
CA GLY A 211 1.17 -14.57 4.26
C GLY A 211 2.65 -14.21 4.25
N ARG A 212 3.00 -13.03 4.81
CA ARG A 212 4.37 -12.53 4.90
C ARG A 212 4.58 -11.89 6.26
N GLY A 213 5.76 -12.09 6.88
CA GLY A 213 6.13 -11.48 8.15
C GLY A 213 5.22 -11.84 9.32
N TRP A 214 5.18 -10.98 10.30
CA TRP A 214 4.37 -11.13 11.52
C TRP A 214 3.98 -9.75 12.06
N HIS A 215 2.98 -9.71 12.94
CA HIS A 215 2.59 -8.50 13.65
C HIS A 215 2.16 -8.79 15.07
N LYS A 216 2.45 -7.87 16.00
CA LYS A 216 1.97 -7.93 17.38
C LYS A 216 1.71 -6.52 17.93
N TYR A 217 0.66 -6.39 18.73
CA TYR A 217 0.30 -5.14 19.40
C TYR A 217 -0.48 -5.43 20.69
N ILE A 218 -0.66 -4.40 21.50
CA ILE A 218 -1.58 -4.42 22.66
C ILE A 218 -2.67 -3.41 22.34
N PRO A 219 -3.97 -3.82 22.27
CA PRO A 219 -5.06 -2.91 21.96
C PRO A 219 -5.10 -1.74 22.96
N SER A 220 -4.95 -0.51 22.48
CA SER A 220 -4.87 0.70 23.33
C SER A 220 -6.13 0.93 24.15
N GLU A 221 -7.30 0.68 23.56
CA GLU A 221 -8.61 0.89 24.20
C GLU A 221 -9.04 -0.28 25.08
N SER A 222 -8.40 -1.44 24.94
CA SER A 222 -8.79 -2.66 25.68
C SER A 222 -7.56 -3.52 26.05
N PRO A 223 -6.61 -2.97 26.82
CA PRO A 223 -5.35 -3.68 27.14
C PRO A 223 -5.56 -4.97 27.96
N GLY A 224 -6.74 -5.13 28.55
CA GLY A 224 -7.11 -6.31 29.30
C GLY A 224 -7.18 -7.61 28.49
N TYR A 225 -7.24 -7.55 27.17
CA TYR A 225 -7.17 -8.71 26.29
C TYR A 225 -5.72 -9.15 25.97
N GLY A 226 -4.72 -8.41 26.48
CA GLY A 226 -3.31 -8.74 26.36
C GLY A 226 -2.75 -8.51 24.94
N THR A 227 -1.55 -9.04 24.72
CA THR A 227 -0.87 -8.94 23.41
C THR A 227 -1.57 -9.80 22.37
N GLN A 228 -1.93 -9.20 21.28
CA GLN A 228 -2.40 -9.87 20.06
C GLN A 228 -1.21 -10.17 19.16
N PHE A 229 -1.21 -11.31 18.47
CA PHE A 229 -0.08 -11.74 17.66
C PHE A 229 -0.50 -12.65 16.51
N ALA A 230 0.04 -12.41 15.32
CA ALA A 230 -0.08 -13.29 14.16
C ALA A 230 1.26 -13.43 13.42
N ASN A 231 1.63 -14.64 13.05
CA ASN A 231 2.77 -14.91 12.16
C ASN A 231 2.23 -15.34 10.80
N PHE A 232 2.02 -14.36 9.93
CA PHE A 232 1.43 -14.56 8.61
C PHE A 232 2.33 -15.41 7.71
N GLY A 233 3.66 -15.19 7.77
CA GLY A 233 4.63 -15.90 6.94
C GLY A 233 4.74 -17.39 7.26
N ALA A 234 4.54 -17.78 8.52
CA ALA A 234 4.53 -19.18 8.95
C ALA A 234 3.16 -19.86 8.79
N THR A 235 2.12 -19.13 8.38
CA THR A 235 0.76 -19.64 8.27
C THR A 235 0.40 -19.98 6.83
N GLU A 236 -0.03 -21.22 6.58
CA GLU A 236 -0.67 -21.63 5.34
C GLU A 236 -2.19 -21.48 5.47
N TYR A 237 -2.81 -20.68 4.57
CA TYR A 237 -4.27 -20.51 4.52
C TYR A 237 -4.89 -21.61 3.64
N HIS A 238 -5.68 -22.48 4.28
CA HIS A 238 -6.30 -23.64 3.63
C HIS A 238 -7.66 -23.25 3.02
N TRP A 239 -7.65 -22.56 1.88
CA TRP A 239 -8.85 -22.04 1.20
C TRP A 239 -9.94 -23.09 0.91
N ASN A 240 -9.54 -24.33 0.66
CA ASN A 240 -10.45 -25.45 0.46
C ASN A 240 -11.20 -25.90 1.72
N LEU A 241 -10.75 -25.49 2.92
CA LEU A 241 -11.41 -25.72 4.21
C LEU A 241 -12.28 -24.53 4.65
N MET A 242 -12.39 -23.47 3.84
CA MET A 242 -13.17 -22.28 4.17
C MET A 242 -14.50 -22.31 3.39
N PRO A 243 -15.63 -22.78 3.97
CA PRO A 243 -16.91 -22.81 3.31
C PRO A 243 -17.49 -21.41 3.09
N ASP A 244 -18.47 -21.31 2.22
CA ASP A 244 -19.15 -20.03 1.96
C ASP A 244 -19.90 -19.49 3.19
N LYS A 245 -20.44 -20.38 4.03
CA LYS A 245 -21.08 -20.02 5.31
C LYS A 245 -20.82 -21.12 6.34
N LEU A 246 -20.39 -20.77 7.55
CA LEU A 246 -20.26 -21.74 8.64
C LEU A 246 -21.65 -22.14 9.18
N ARG A 247 -21.84 -23.44 9.39
CA ARG A 247 -23.06 -24.03 9.93
C ARG A 247 -22.70 -25.05 11.02
N ARG A 248 -23.67 -25.45 11.85
CA ARG A 248 -23.47 -26.40 12.99
C ARG A 248 -22.83 -27.74 12.64
N HIS A 249 -22.86 -28.18 11.37
CA HIS A 249 -22.30 -29.47 10.93
C HIS A 249 -20.85 -29.36 10.42
N HIS A 250 -20.24 -28.15 10.34
CA HIS A 250 -18.88 -28.00 9.89
C HIS A 250 -17.88 -28.58 10.88
N THR A 251 -16.80 -29.12 10.34
CA THR A 251 -15.71 -29.71 11.13
C THR A 251 -14.92 -28.63 11.87
N LYS A 252 -14.21 -29.05 12.93
CA LYS A 252 -13.32 -28.15 13.65
C LYS A 252 -12.24 -27.52 12.73
N ASN A 253 -11.76 -28.29 11.73
CA ASN A 253 -10.74 -27.78 10.80
C ASN A 253 -11.30 -26.66 9.90
N GLU A 254 -12.54 -26.79 9.41
CA GLU A 254 -13.21 -25.75 8.63
C GLU A 254 -13.48 -24.49 9.47
N ILE A 255 -13.96 -24.66 10.68
CA ILE A 255 -14.17 -23.56 11.64
C ILE A 255 -12.82 -22.88 11.94
N SER A 256 -11.80 -23.65 12.30
CA SER A 256 -10.47 -23.09 12.63
C SER A 256 -9.85 -22.37 11.44
N ALA A 257 -10.02 -22.86 10.20
CA ALA A 257 -9.47 -22.20 9.02
C ALA A 257 -10.07 -20.80 8.81
N VAL A 258 -11.40 -20.66 8.94
CA VAL A 258 -12.06 -19.35 8.84
C VAL A 258 -11.72 -18.45 10.03
N ALA A 259 -11.83 -18.95 11.26
CA ALA A 259 -11.55 -18.17 12.47
C ALA A 259 -10.10 -17.68 12.54
N GLN A 260 -9.13 -18.50 12.12
CA GLN A 260 -7.72 -18.10 12.04
C GLN A 260 -7.51 -16.97 11.02
N LEU A 261 -8.13 -17.07 9.83
CA LEU A 261 -8.02 -16.02 8.82
C LEU A 261 -8.59 -14.69 9.35
N LEU A 262 -9.78 -14.73 9.97
CA LEU A 262 -10.42 -13.53 10.52
C LEU A 262 -9.62 -12.94 11.70
N TYR A 263 -9.05 -13.77 12.56
CA TYR A 263 -8.15 -13.30 13.62
C TYR A 263 -6.90 -12.65 13.04
N HIS A 264 -6.26 -13.26 12.04
CA HIS A 264 -5.10 -12.69 11.37
C HIS A 264 -5.43 -11.38 10.66
N ALA A 265 -6.57 -11.30 9.95
CA ALA A 265 -7.04 -10.04 9.38
C ALA A 265 -7.23 -8.97 10.46
N GLY A 266 -7.84 -9.32 11.60
CA GLY A 266 -7.98 -8.40 12.75
C GLY A 266 -6.62 -7.95 13.32
N VAL A 267 -5.68 -8.88 13.51
CA VAL A 267 -4.33 -8.52 13.98
C VAL A 267 -3.62 -7.58 13.03
N SER A 268 -3.79 -7.77 11.73
CA SER A 268 -3.10 -6.97 10.71
C SER A 268 -3.55 -5.50 10.64
N VAL A 269 -4.69 -5.16 11.27
CA VAL A 269 -5.28 -3.81 11.32
C VAL A 269 -5.46 -3.30 12.76
N ASP A 270 -4.67 -3.78 13.69
CA ASP A 270 -4.69 -3.39 15.12
C ASP A 270 -6.09 -3.39 15.76
N MET A 271 -6.85 -4.47 15.53
CA MET A 271 -8.25 -4.59 15.97
C MET A 271 -8.41 -4.31 17.47
N SER A 272 -9.21 -3.33 17.82
CA SER A 272 -9.62 -3.06 19.20
C SER A 272 -10.73 -4.01 19.60
N TYR A 273 -10.41 -5.04 20.40
CA TYR A 273 -11.34 -6.04 20.87
C TYR A 273 -12.08 -5.56 22.13
N THR A 274 -13.42 -5.50 22.10
CA THR A 274 -14.24 -5.13 23.26
C THR A 274 -15.41 -6.09 23.46
N LYS A 275 -16.03 -6.08 24.65
CA LYS A 275 -17.18 -6.94 24.94
C LYS A 275 -18.42 -6.60 24.08
N ASN A 276 -18.52 -5.37 23.62
CA ASN A 276 -19.69 -4.86 22.90
C ASN A 276 -19.50 -4.84 21.37
N GLY A 277 -18.30 -5.19 20.88
CA GLY A 277 -17.94 -5.18 19.47
C GLY A 277 -16.43 -5.04 19.31
N SER A 278 -15.91 -5.28 18.12
CA SER A 278 -14.51 -5.10 17.78
C SER A 278 -14.41 -4.21 16.54
N GLY A 279 -13.50 -3.25 16.56
CA GLY A 279 -13.34 -2.25 15.51
C GLY A 279 -11.89 -1.91 15.21
N SER A 280 -11.62 -1.45 13.99
CA SER A 280 -10.36 -0.86 13.53
C SER A 280 -10.64 0.15 12.42
N TYR A 281 -9.66 0.96 12.07
CA TYR A 281 -9.83 1.89 10.96
C TYR A 281 -9.74 1.16 9.62
N THR A 282 -10.69 1.43 8.73
CA THR A 282 -10.74 0.77 7.41
C THR A 282 -9.54 1.17 6.54
N CYS A 283 -8.97 2.36 6.72
CA CYS A 283 -7.77 2.78 6.01
C CYS A 283 -6.53 1.91 6.32
N ASP A 284 -6.48 1.20 7.47
CA ASP A 284 -5.38 0.30 7.80
C ASP A 284 -5.29 -0.90 6.84
N VAL A 285 -6.38 -1.22 6.15
CA VAL A 285 -6.43 -2.26 5.10
C VAL A 285 -5.49 -1.94 3.94
N LEU A 286 -5.28 -0.64 3.63
CA LEU A 286 -4.35 -0.19 2.59
C LEU A 286 -2.92 -0.68 2.82
N TYR A 287 -2.52 -0.76 4.08
CA TYR A 287 -1.23 -1.28 4.49
C TYR A 287 -1.28 -2.80 4.71
N ALA A 288 -2.32 -3.30 5.40
CA ALA A 288 -2.40 -4.70 5.85
C ALA A 288 -2.41 -5.70 4.70
N LEU A 289 -3.22 -5.46 3.65
CA LEU A 289 -3.33 -6.39 2.51
C LEU A 289 -2.01 -6.54 1.73
N PRO A 290 -1.31 -5.46 1.32
CA PRO A 290 -0.01 -5.58 0.67
C PRO A 290 1.07 -6.13 1.59
N GLN A 291 1.16 -5.63 2.83
CA GLN A 291 2.23 -5.95 3.77
C GLN A 291 2.21 -7.42 4.21
N TYR A 292 1.04 -7.91 4.61
CA TYR A 292 0.93 -9.22 5.24
C TYR A 292 0.33 -10.29 4.34
N PHE A 293 -0.50 -9.91 3.36
CA PHE A 293 -1.28 -10.85 2.55
C PHE A 293 -0.92 -10.84 1.06
N ARG A 294 0.20 -10.24 0.67
CA ARG A 294 0.75 -10.27 -0.70
C ARG A 294 -0.21 -9.73 -1.76
N TYR A 295 -1.02 -8.74 -1.41
CA TYR A 295 -1.84 -8.00 -2.37
C TYR A 295 -1.02 -6.91 -3.07
N SER A 296 -1.54 -6.43 -4.19
CA SER A 296 -0.92 -5.33 -4.93
C SER A 296 -0.89 -4.04 -4.09
N ASP A 297 0.17 -3.26 -4.24
CA ASP A 297 0.32 -1.92 -3.67
C ASP A 297 -0.46 -0.84 -4.43
N SER A 298 -1.15 -1.20 -5.52
CA SER A 298 -2.06 -0.32 -6.26
C SER A 298 -3.41 -0.10 -5.56
N ILE A 299 -3.60 -0.67 -4.38
CA ILE A 299 -4.78 -0.46 -3.54
C ILE A 299 -4.86 1.02 -3.10
N SER A 300 -6.05 1.60 -3.14
CA SER A 300 -6.29 2.99 -2.76
C SER A 300 -7.65 3.19 -2.10
N ILE A 301 -7.82 4.33 -1.42
CA ILE A 301 -9.08 4.73 -0.82
C ILE A 301 -9.70 5.89 -1.60
N CYS A 302 -11.01 5.86 -1.79
CA CYS A 302 -11.81 6.93 -2.36
C CYS A 302 -12.86 7.32 -1.34
N THR A 303 -13.07 8.64 -1.13
CA THR A 303 -14.11 9.17 -0.26
C THR A 303 -15.28 9.68 -1.10
N TYR A 304 -16.50 9.27 -0.75
CA TYR A 304 -17.70 9.57 -1.53
C TYR A 304 -17.94 11.06 -1.78
N SER A 305 -17.64 11.91 -0.78
CA SER A 305 -17.81 13.38 -0.88
C SER A 305 -16.97 14.04 -1.99
N ASP A 306 -15.96 13.34 -2.51
CA ASP A 306 -15.06 13.87 -3.55
C ASP A 306 -15.61 13.67 -4.97
N TYR A 307 -16.74 12.98 -5.11
CA TYR A 307 -17.29 12.53 -6.39
C TYR A 307 -18.77 12.86 -6.55
N SER A 308 -19.25 13.02 -7.79
CA SER A 308 -20.70 12.98 -8.07
C SER A 308 -21.22 11.53 -7.97
N ASN A 309 -22.55 11.36 -7.85
CA ASN A 309 -23.17 10.03 -7.79
C ASN A 309 -22.82 9.17 -9.01
N GLU A 310 -22.80 9.77 -10.21
CA GLU A 310 -22.44 9.07 -11.45
C GLU A 310 -20.96 8.68 -11.47
N GLN A 311 -20.08 9.56 -11.02
CA GLN A 311 -18.65 9.27 -10.90
C GLN A 311 -18.41 8.16 -9.89
N TRP A 312 -19.04 8.25 -8.72
CA TRP A 312 -18.93 7.22 -7.68
C TRP A 312 -19.41 5.86 -8.18
N PHE A 313 -20.60 5.80 -8.77
CA PHE A 313 -21.11 4.56 -9.34
C PHE A 313 -20.22 4.02 -10.46
N SER A 314 -19.65 4.90 -11.30
CA SER A 314 -18.73 4.51 -12.36
C SER A 314 -17.44 3.88 -11.83
N ILE A 315 -16.91 4.40 -10.70
CA ILE A 315 -15.74 3.82 -10.02
C ILE A 315 -16.09 2.41 -9.50
N MET A 316 -17.20 2.27 -8.78
CA MET A 316 -17.64 0.98 -8.24
C MET A 316 -17.87 -0.04 -9.37
N LYS A 317 -18.53 0.40 -10.44
CA LYS A 317 -18.77 -0.42 -11.63
C LYS A 317 -17.47 -0.89 -12.26
N ALA A 318 -16.47 -0.04 -12.42
CA ALA A 318 -15.18 -0.38 -13.01
C ALA A 318 -14.42 -1.43 -12.19
N GLU A 319 -14.49 -1.37 -10.87
CA GLU A 319 -13.90 -2.37 -9.98
C GLU A 319 -14.60 -3.73 -10.13
N ILE A 320 -15.94 -3.76 -10.09
CA ILE A 320 -16.72 -4.98 -10.22
C ILE A 320 -16.54 -5.62 -11.61
N ASP A 321 -16.56 -4.83 -12.69
CA ASP A 321 -16.30 -5.32 -14.06
C ASP A 321 -14.90 -5.94 -14.19
N ALA A 322 -13.93 -5.46 -13.42
CA ALA A 322 -12.58 -6.01 -13.35
C ALA A 322 -12.45 -7.20 -12.39
N GLY A 323 -13.53 -7.69 -11.80
CA GLY A 323 -13.54 -8.81 -10.85
C GLY A 323 -12.90 -8.47 -9.49
N ARG A 324 -12.91 -7.21 -9.08
CA ARG A 324 -12.34 -6.73 -7.82
C ARG A 324 -13.46 -6.32 -6.84
N PRO A 325 -13.76 -7.13 -5.82
CA PRO A 325 -14.64 -6.73 -4.73
C PRO A 325 -14.06 -5.53 -3.96
N ILE A 326 -14.93 -4.66 -3.49
CA ILE A 326 -14.60 -3.39 -2.84
C ILE A 326 -14.86 -3.50 -1.35
N ILE A 327 -13.90 -3.13 -0.49
CA ILE A 327 -14.16 -2.95 0.93
C ILE A 327 -14.67 -1.53 1.14
N TYR A 328 -15.88 -1.43 1.64
CA TYR A 328 -16.60 -0.19 1.80
C TYR A 328 -16.81 0.09 3.29
N SER A 329 -16.76 1.33 3.70
CA SER A 329 -17.01 1.71 5.09
C SER A 329 -17.81 3.00 5.22
N GLY A 330 -18.42 3.16 6.37
CA GLY A 330 -19.15 4.37 6.73
C GLY A 330 -19.22 4.55 8.23
N ALA A 331 -19.30 5.80 8.66
CA ALA A 331 -19.49 6.17 10.06
C ALA A 331 -20.88 6.78 10.30
N THR A 332 -21.41 6.53 11.48
CA THR A 332 -22.64 7.14 11.97
C THR A 332 -22.33 8.45 12.68
N SER A 333 -23.33 9.32 12.83
CA SER A 333 -23.17 10.60 13.53
C SER A 333 -22.82 10.48 15.02
N ASP A 334 -23.00 9.29 15.62
CA ASP A 334 -22.58 8.99 17.00
C ASP A 334 -21.16 8.41 17.09
N GLY A 335 -20.44 8.35 15.96
CA GLY A 335 -19.07 7.84 15.88
C GLY A 335 -18.97 6.32 15.77
N SER A 336 -20.09 5.58 15.67
CA SER A 336 -20.04 4.15 15.36
C SER A 336 -19.73 3.95 13.87
N GLY A 337 -18.79 3.06 13.53
CA GLY A 337 -18.41 2.73 12.16
C GLY A 337 -18.73 1.28 11.78
N HIS A 338 -18.81 1.01 10.48
CA HIS A 338 -18.91 -0.35 9.95
C HIS A 338 -18.17 -0.48 8.62
N ALA A 339 -17.64 -1.67 8.35
CA ALA A 339 -17.08 -2.04 7.06
C ALA A 339 -17.84 -3.25 6.49
N TRP A 340 -18.04 -3.23 5.17
CA TRP A 340 -18.73 -4.28 4.42
C TRP A 340 -18.12 -4.45 3.04
N VAL A 341 -18.64 -5.38 2.23
CA VAL A 341 -18.16 -5.58 0.87
C VAL A 341 -19.22 -5.16 -0.13
N VAL A 342 -18.80 -4.40 -1.15
CA VAL A 342 -19.57 -4.15 -2.37
C VAL A 342 -18.98 -5.02 -3.48
N ASP A 343 -19.80 -5.89 -4.06
CA ASP A 343 -19.33 -6.96 -4.95
C ASP A 343 -20.22 -7.22 -6.17
N GLY A 344 -21.13 -6.30 -6.45
CA GLY A 344 -22.01 -6.37 -7.60
C GLY A 344 -22.75 -5.06 -7.85
N TYR A 345 -23.39 -4.95 -9.02
CA TYR A 345 -24.27 -3.83 -9.36
C TYR A 345 -25.33 -4.28 -10.37
N ASN A 346 -26.36 -3.45 -10.58
CA ASN A 346 -27.33 -3.62 -11.64
C ASN A 346 -27.43 -2.38 -12.55
N SER A 347 -28.16 -2.50 -13.65
CA SER A 347 -28.36 -1.42 -14.64
C SER A 347 -29.10 -0.19 -14.09
N ASP A 348 -29.80 -0.31 -12.98
CA ASP A 348 -30.55 0.77 -12.34
C ASP A 348 -29.76 1.56 -11.29
N GLY A 349 -28.47 1.27 -11.15
CA GLY A 349 -27.57 1.99 -10.24
C GLY A 349 -27.58 1.46 -8.81
N TYR A 350 -28.10 0.25 -8.55
CA TYR A 350 -27.97 -0.41 -7.25
C TYR A 350 -26.65 -1.10 -7.15
N LEU A 351 -26.03 -1.04 -5.97
CA LEU A 351 -24.85 -1.81 -5.61
C LEU A 351 -25.25 -3.03 -4.78
N HIS A 352 -24.67 -4.20 -5.08
CA HIS A 352 -24.83 -5.39 -4.23
C HIS A 352 -23.90 -5.26 -3.03
N VAL A 353 -24.44 -5.47 -1.85
CA VAL A 353 -23.79 -5.33 -0.55
C VAL A 353 -23.82 -6.65 0.20
N ASN A 354 -22.65 -7.09 0.66
CA ASN A 354 -22.48 -8.15 1.65
C ASN A 354 -22.09 -7.50 2.98
N TRP A 355 -23.03 -7.50 3.92
CA TRP A 355 -22.91 -6.78 5.20
C TRP A 355 -21.95 -7.43 6.20
N GLY A 356 -21.53 -8.68 5.98
CA GLY A 356 -20.73 -9.43 6.95
C GLY A 356 -21.53 -9.93 8.16
N TRP A 357 -22.83 -10.23 7.98
CA TRP A 357 -23.78 -10.69 9.00
C TRP A 357 -24.41 -12.03 8.63
N GLU A 358 -23.56 -12.98 8.25
CA GLU A 358 -23.99 -14.34 7.85
C GLU A 358 -24.99 -14.36 6.67
N GLY A 359 -24.96 -13.35 5.81
CA GLY A 359 -25.84 -13.21 4.65
C GLY A 359 -27.19 -12.57 4.97
N ASP A 360 -27.43 -12.19 6.23
CA ASP A 360 -28.67 -11.50 6.60
C ASP A 360 -28.66 -10.10 5.96
N TYR A 361 -29.72 -9.81 5.22
CA TYR A 361 -29.91 -8.56 4.45
C TYR A 361 -28.89 -8.31 3.34
N ASP A 362 -28.05 -9.28 2.94
CA ASP A 362 -27.23 -9.12 1.73
C ASP A 362 -28.14 -8.91 0.52
N GLY A 363 -27.82 -7.91 -0.32
CA GLY A 363 -28.69 -7.55 -1.44
C GLY A 363 -28.27 -6.27 -2.16
N PHE A 364 -29.16 -5.76 -2.99
CA PHE A 364 -28.97 -4.56 -3.79
C PHE A 364 -29.55 -3.33 -3.10
N PHE A 365 -28.73 -2.27 -2.98
CA PHE A 365 -29.07 -1.02 -2.32
C PHE A 365 -28.68 0.18 -3.19
N LEU A 366 -29.46 1.25 -3.14
CA LEU A 366 -29.02 2.52 -3.71
C LEU A 366 -27.89 3.12 -2.86
N PRO A 367 -26.79 3.57 -3.48
CA PRO A 367 -25.62 4.06 -2.72
C PRO A 367 -25.93 5.19 -1.75
N ASP A 368 -26.80 6.13 -2.17
CA ASP A 368 -27.17 7.32 -1.40
C ASP A 368 -28.68 7.47 -1.14
N GLY A 369 -29.47 6.55 -1.64
CA GLY A 369 -30.91 6.50 -1.45
C GLY A 369 -31.72 7.42 -2.32
N MET A 370 -31.16 8.38 -3.07
CA MET A 370 -31.97 9.25 -3.92
C MET A 370 -31.15 10.17 -4.84
N ILE A 371 -31.75 10.49 -5.99
CA ILE A 371 -31.22 11.41 -6.97
C ILE A 371 -31.80 12.80 -6.71
N LEU A 372 -31.00 13.72 -6.18
CA LEU A 372 -31.22 15.16 -6.33
C LEU A 372 -29.85 15.86 -6.39
N GLU A 373 -29.67 16.66 -7.43
CA GLU A 373 -28.39 17.26 -7.86
C GLU A 373 -27.74 18.28 -6.90
N THR A 374 -28.27 18.56 -5.72
CA THR A 374 -27.87 19.75 -4.96
C THR A 374 -27.62 19.59 -3.45
N THR A 375 -27.65 18.40 -2.88
CA THR A 375 -27.43 18.26 -1.42
C THR A 375 -26.36 17.22 -1.09
N HIS A 376 -25.19 17.72 -0.67
CA HIS A 376 -24.13 16.94 -0.06
C HIS A 376 -24.51 16.63 1.41
N PHE A 377 -24.52 15.34 1.79
CA PHE A 377 -24.71 14.93 3.18
C PHE A 377 -23.42 14.35 3.76
N ASP A 378 -23.13 14.77 5.00
CA ASP A 378 -21.93 14.51 5.79
C ASP A 378 -21.82 13.07 6.30
N SER A 379 -21.97 12.06 5.48
CA SER A 379 -21.58 10.71 5.90
C SER A 379 -20.25 10.39 5.23
N GLU A 380 -19.22 10.19 6.04
CA GLU A 380 -17.92 9.70 5.62
C GLU A 380 -18.07 8.27 5.08
N LEU A 381 -18.34 8.16 3.77
CA LEU A 381 -18.36 6.89 3.06
C LEU A 381 -17.05 6.74 2.31
N ASP A 382 -16.31 5.70 2.63
CA ASP A 382 -15.06 5.37 1.98
C ASP A 382 -15.14 4.02 1.27
N ALA A 383 -14.43 3.91 0.17
CA ALA A 383 -14.29 2.68 -0.61
C ALA A 383 -12.81 2.38 -0.84
N ILE A 384 -12.36 1.20 -0.46
CA ILE A 384 -11.04 0.68 -0.80
C ILE A 384 -11.15 -0.10 -2.10
N ILE A 385 -10.45 0.39 -3.11
CA ILE A 385 -10.45 -0.10 -4.49
C ILE A 385 -9.07 -0.62 -4.90
N GLY A 386 -8.97 -1.27 -6.08
CA GLY A 386 -7.71 -1.83 -6.57
C GLY A 386 -7.29 -3.12 -5.86
N ILE A 387 -8.19 -3.75 -5.10
CA ILE A 387 -7.86 -4.95 -4.31
C ILE A 387 -7.70 -6.15 -5.25
N ARG A 388 -6.45 -6.59 -5.44
CA ARG A 388 -6.12 -7.78 -6.25
C ARG A 388 -4.83 -8.43 -5.74
N PRO A 389 -4.66 -9.76 -5.92
CA PRO A 389 -3.36 -10.39 -5.71
C PRO A 389 -2.24 -9.67 -6.44
N ALA A 390 -1.06 -9.62 -5.86
CA ALA A 390 0.09 -9.03 -6.54
C ALA A 390 0.59 -9.95 -7.66
N ASP A 391 0.80 -9.37 -8.85
CA ASP A 391 1.38 -10.09 -9.99
C ASP A 391 2.91 -10.29 -9.83
N SER A 392 3.52 -9.50 -8.94
CA SER A 392 4.95 -9.48 -8.62
C SER A 392 5.16 -9.15 -7.14
N THR A 393 6.39 -9.25 -6.66
CA THR A 393 6.77 -8.81 -5.30
C THR A 393 6.38 -7.34 -5.12
N PRO A 394 5.67 -6.98 -4.03
CA PRO A 394 5.30 -5.58 -3.76
C PRO A 394 6.51 -4.66 -3.72
N LEU A 395 6.37 -3.44 -4.23
CA LEU A 395 7.41 -2.40 -4.20
C LEU A 395 7.52 -1.69 -2.85
N MET A 396 6.99 -2.27 -1.78
CA MET A 396 7.03 -1.70 -0.43
C MET A 396 8.00 -2.46 0.48
N TRP A 397 8.44 -1.78 1.54
CA TRP A 397 9.25 -2.42 2.58
C TRP A 397 8.41 -3.43 3.36
N THR A 398 8.89 -4.66 3.45
CA THR A 398 8.19 -5.75 4.13
C THR A 398 9.02 -6.25 5.30
N LEU A 399 8.40 -6.32 6.49
CA LEU A 399 9.02 -6.87 7.68
C LEU A 399 9.24 -8.38 7.52
N GLN A 400 10.46 -8.82 7.87
CA GLN A 400 10.88 -10.22 7.81
C GLN A 400 11.44 -10.66 9.15
N SER A 401 11.46 -11.96 9.41
CA SER A 401 12.11 -12.49 10.58
C SER A 401 13.52 -12.95 10.24
N SER A 402 14.54 -12.36 10.86
CA SER A 402 15.95 -12.75 10.73
C SER A 402 16.27 -14.16 11.18
N GLY A 403 15.34 -14.82 11.88
CA GLY A 403 15.48 -16.19 12.37
C GLY A 403 16.38 -16.37 13.58
N PHE A 404 16.94 -15.30 14.16
CA PHE A 404 17.78 -15.42 15.36
C PHE A 404 17.00 -15.97 16.55
N LYS A 405 17.63 -16.87 17.29
CA LYS A 405 17.04 -17.54 18.46
C LYS A 405 17.12 -16.71 19.74
N LYS A 406 17.97 -15.68 19.76
CA LYS A 406 18.16 -14.78 20.90
C LYS A 406 17.52 -13.44 20.62
N ASP A 407 16.96 -12.84 21.67
CA ASP A 407 16.44 -11.48 21.64
C ASP A 407 17.57 -10.46 21.50
N TYR A 408 17.22 -9.27 21.01
CA TYR A 408 18.12 -8.13 20.86
C TYR A 408 19.35 -8.41 19.98
N ARG A 409 19.22 -9.29 18.98
CA ARG A 409 20.22 -9.39 17.92
C ARG A 409 20.00 -8.29 16.90
N GLY A 410 20.93 -7.36 16.79
CA GLY A 410 20.96 -6.35 15.74
C GLY A 410 21.75 -6.83 14.54
N ILE A 411 21.41 -6.35 13.36
CA ILE A 411 22.19 -6.60 12.12
C ILE A 411 23.37 -5.63 12.09
N GLN A 412 24.57 -6.17 11.91
CA GLN A 412 25.79 -5.37 11.85
C GLN A 412 26.22 -5.07 10.42
N ASN A 413 26.14 -6.08 9.53
CA ASN A 413 26.59 -5.96 8.15
C ASN A 413 25.75 -6.90 7.28
N ILE A 414 25.42 -6.45 6.07
CA ILE A 414 24.63 -7.20 5.08
C ILE A 414 25.49 -7.40 3.83
N SER A 415 25.61 -8.66 3.38
CA SER A 415 26.26 -9.06 2.13
C SER A 415 25.19 -9.63 1.19
N ALA A 416 24.68 -8.81 0.29
CA ALA A 416 23.71 -9.19 -0.74
C ALA A 416 24.46 -9.72 -1.98
N VAL A 417 24.23 -10.99 -2.34
CA VAL A 417 24.80 -11.63 -3.53
C VAL A 417 23.99 -11.30 -4.78
N ASP A 418 22.68 -11.43 -4.67
CA ASP A 418 21.69 -11.07 -5.71
C ASP A 418 20.34 -10.72 -5.05
N GLU A 419 19.25 -10.59 -5.82
CA GLU A 419 17.92 -10.27 -5.31
C GLU A 419 17.29 -11.37 -4.45
N LYS A 420 17.88 -12.56 -4.36
CA LYS A 420 17.38 -13.71 -3.59
C LYS A 420 18.33 -14.13 -2.48
N VAL A 421 19.63 -14.07 -2.74
CA VAL A 421 20.65 -14.57 -1.83
C VAL A 421 21.27 -13.41 -1.05
N VAL A 422 21.10 -13.45 0.26
CA VAL A 422 21.64 -12.45 1.18
C VAL A 422 22.12 -13.11 2.49
N TRP A 423 23.27 -12.64 2.97
CA TRP A 423 23.82 -13.01 4.26
C TRP A 423 23.95 -11.76 5.14
N ALA A 424 23.80 -11.93 6.45
CA ALA A 424 23.99 -10.83 7.38
C ALA A 424 24.65 -11.32 8.67
N SER A 425 25.58 -10.54 9.22
CA SER A 425 26.16 -10.76 10.54
C SER A 425 25.40 -10.00 11.61
N ALA A 426 25.40 -10.51 12.84
CA ALA A 426 24.72 -9.90 13.97
C ALA A 426 25.70 -9.31 14.98
N TYR A 427 25.19 -8.37 15.80
CA TYR A 427 25.79 -7.94 17.06
C TYR A 427 24.83 -8.17 18.23
N ASP A 428 25.35 -8.14 19.47
CA ASP A 428 24.54 -8.26 20.68
C ASP A 428 24.09 -6.88 21.16
N GLY A 429 22.82 -6.54 20.91
CA GLY A 429 22.23 -5.28 21.35
C GLY A 429 21.88 -5.21 22.85
N ALA A 430 21.86 -6.36 23.54
CA ALA A 430 21.58 -6.40 24.97
C ALA A 430 22.82 -6.05 25.84
N ILE A 431 24.00 -6.29 25.30
CA ILE A 431 25.28 -6.12 26.05
C ILE A 431 26.22 -5.26 25.20
N ARG A 432 26.59 -4.09 25.70
CA ARG A 432 27.59 -3.25 25.04
C ARG A 432 28.92 -4.02 24.88
N ASN A 433 29.43 -4.06 23.63
CA ASN A 433 30.59 -4.85 23.23
C ASN A 433 30.43 -6.36 23.54
N GLY A 434 29.19 -6.86 23.53
CA GLY A 434 28.87 -8.27 23.71
C GLY A 434 29.44 -9.14 22.58
N GLN A 435 29.86 -10.34 22.92
CA GLN A 435 30.32 -11.31 21.92
C GLN A 435 29.17 -11.78 21.04
N CYS A 436 29.36 -11.74 19.72
CA CYS A 436 28.36 -12.22 18.77
C CYS A 436 29.05 -12.89 17.58
N MET A 437 28.77 -14.18 17.41
CA MET A 437 29.22 -14.99 16.26
C MET A 437 28.03 -15.45 15.43
N ASP A 438 26.87 -14.82 15.62
CA ASP A 438 25.63 -15.19 14.94
C ASP A 438 25.56 -14.51 13.56
N PHE A 439 25.02 -15.24 12.60
CA PHE A 439 24.68 -14.76 11.26
C PHE A 439 23.32 -15.27 10.85
N CYS A 440 22.72 -14.66 9.85
CA CYS A 440 21.53 -15.20 9.18
C CYS A 440 21.70 -15.14 7.65
N ARG A 441 20.95 -15.98 6.95
CA ARG A 441 21.00 -16.13 5.49
C ARG A 441 19.60 -16.36 4.94
N SER A 442 19.28 -15.74 3.80
CA SER A 442 18.14 -16.06 2.94
C SER A 442 18.62 -16.45 1.54
N ILE A 443 17.84 -17.31 0.86
CA ILE A 443 18.09 -17.75 -0.52
C ILE A 443 16.85 -17.56 -1.41
N ASP A 444 15.85 -16.91 -0.91
CA ASP A 444 14.53 -16.74 -1.53
C ASP A 444 14.02 -15.28 -1.46
N GLY A 445 14.94 -14.31 -1.34
CA GLY A 445 14.57 -12.89 -1.24
C GLY A 445 14.04 -12.51 0.14
N GLY A 446 14.34 -13.28 1.18
CA GLY A 446 13.92 -13.04 2.55
C GLY A 446 12.55 -13.63 2.89
N GLU A 447 11.96 -14.44 2.01
CA GLU A 447 10.75 -15.20 2.33
C GLU A 447 10.99 -16.13 3.53
N SER A 448 12.19 -16.72 3.58
CA SER A 448 12.67 -17.46 4.75
C SER A 448 14.13 -17.12 5.10
N TRP A 449 14.43 -17.16 6.41
CA TRP A 449 15.75 -16.88 6.94
C TRP A 449 16.27 -18.06 7.80
N GLN A 450 17.53 -18.41 7.61
CA GLN A 450 18.23 -19.41 8.39
C GLN A 450 19.29 -18.72 9.24
N ALA A 451 19.12 -18.72 10.54
CA ALA A 451 20.15 -18.25 11.47
C ALA A 451 21.14 -19.37 11.80
N GLY A 452 22.40 -18.99 11.95
CA GLY A 452 23.51 -19.87 12.32
C GLY A 452 24.53 -19.15 13.20
N THR A 453 25.57 -19.87 13.55
CA THR A 453 26.72 -19.35 14.32
C THR A 453 28.00 -19.71 13.58
N VAL A 454 28.95 -18.78 13.44
CA VAL A 454 30.29 -19.04 12.91
C VAL A 454 31.05 -19.85 13.92
N ASN A 455 31.04 -21.16 13.74
CA ASN A 455 31.56 -22.12 14.72
C ASN A 455 33.04 -22.44 14.42
N ILE A 456 33.95 -21.79 15.14
CA ILE A 456 35.41 -21.99 15.06
C ILE A 456 35.96 -22.36 16.44
N PRO A 457 37.16 -22.95 16.53
CA PRO A 457 37.75 -23.22 17.86
C PRO A 457 37.83 -21.95 18.71
N LYS A 458 37.29 -22.02 19.95
CA LYS A 458 37.20 -20.92 20.93
C LYS A 458 36.30 -19.76 20.45
N ASN A 459 35.20 -20.05 19.74
CA ASN A 459 34.26 -19.08 19.24
C ASN A 459 33.68 -18.16 20.32
N GLU A 460 33.62 -18.61 21.57
CA GLU A 460 33.20 -17.81 22.74
C GLU A 460 34.10 -16.61 23.03
N SER A 461 35.26 -16.53 22.41
CA SER A 461 36.20 -15.41 22.57
C SER A 461 36.22 -14.44 21.39
N TYR A 462 35.48 -14.74 20.34
CA TYR A 462 35.47 -13.94 19.10
C TYR A 462 34.12 -13.25 18.85
N THR A 463 34.19 -12.20 18.01
CA THR A 463 33.04 -11.46 17.48
C THR A 463 33.26 -11.27 15.98
N ILE A 464 32.20 -11.35 15.17
CA ILE A 464 32.27 -11.08 13.74
C ILE A 464 32.47 -9.57 13.52
N SER A 465 33.43 -9.17 12.71
CA SER A 465 33.57 -7.79 12.20
C SER A 465 32.88 -7.58 10.87
N SER A 466 32.91 -8.58 9.98
CA SER A 466 32.34 -8.48 8.64
C SER A 466 32.03 -9.88 8.11
N ILE A 467 31.06 -9.97 7.18
CA ILE A 467 30.73 -11.16 6.40
C ILE A 467 30.69 -10.79 4.91
N SER A 468 31.25 -11.65 4.05
CA SER A 468 31.20 -11.50 2.59
C SER A 468 30.80 -12.83 1.96
N ALA A 469 29.74 -12.84 1.17
CA ALA A 469 29.22 -14.01 0.49
C ALA A 469 29.31 -13.84 -1.02
N VAL A 470 29.51 -14.96 -1.73
CA VAL A 470 29.52 -15.01 -3.20
C VAL A 470 28.44 -15.94 -3.76
N SER A 471 27.82 -16.74 -2.90
CA SER A 471 26.71 -17.61 -3.29
C SER A 471 25.80 -17.94 -2.08
N ASP A 472 24.80 -18.75 -2.34
CA ASP A 472 23.92 -19.30 -1.33
C ASP A 472 24.62 -20.24 -0.35
N VAL A 473 25.77 -20.82 -0.69
CA VAL A 473 26.50 -21.79 0.11
C VAL A 473 27.88 -21.31 0.54
N GLU A 474 28.47 -20.31 -0.13
CA GLU A 474 29.85 -19.91 0.09
C GLU A 474 29.98 -18.47 0.63
N ALA A 475 30.63 -18.35 1.79
CA ALA A 475 30.87 -17.05 2.46
C ALA A 475 32.11 -17.09 3.35
N TRP A 476 32.68 -15.91 3.60
CA TRP A 476 33.78 -15.68 4.53
C TRP A 476 33.38 -14.71 5.62
N ALA A 477 33.87 -14.92 6.82
CA ALA A 477 33.68 -14.03 7.97
C ALA A 477 35.02 -13.64 8.56
N SER A 478 35.28 -12.35 8.74
CA SER A 478 36.38 -11.86 9.57
C SER A 478 35.92 -11.78 11.02
N VAL A 479 36.76 -12.25 11.95
CA VAL A 479 36.46 -12.27 13.36
C VAL A 479 37.65 -11.78 14.19
N PHE A 480 37.34 -11.06 15.26
CA PHE A 480 38.34 -10.49 16.17
C PHE A 480 38.10 -10.93 17.60
N VAL A 481 39.18 -10.88 18.44
CA VAL A 481 39.07 -11.21 19.86
C VAL A 481 38.34 -10.10 20.61
N SER A 482 37.25 -10.44 21.28
CA SER A 482 36.52 -9.48 22.11
C SER A 482 37.33 -8.97 23.30
N GLU A 483 37.05 -7.76 23.77
CA GLU A 483 37.77 -7.09 24.89
C GLU A 483 37.78 -7.90 26.21
N ASN A 484 36.91 -8.90 26.34
CA ASN A 484 36.81 -9.71 27.53
C ASN A 484 37.81 -10.90 27.59
N SER A 485 38.65 -11.10 26.57
CA SER A 485 39.63 -12.20 26.57
C SER A 485 40.99 -11.72 27.04
N SER A 486 41.46 -12.24 28.15
CA SER A 486 42.83 -11.95 28.66
C SER A 486 43.91 -12.86 28.07
N THR A 487 43.55 -13.87 27.28
CA THR A 487 44.47 -14.93 26.83
C THR A 487 44.65 -15.03 25.32
N LEU A 488 43.78 -14.39 24.53
CA LEU A 488 43.82 -14.42 23.08
C LEU A 488 44.09 -13.03 22.53
N THR A 489 44.82 -12.96 21.43
CA THR A 489 45.08 -11.74 20.68
C THR A 489 44.90 -12.03 19.19
N GLY A 490 44.60 -10.98 18.43
CA GLY A 490 44.52 -11.07 16.98
C GLY A 490 43.16 -11.39 16.43
N GLY A 491 43.09 -11.72 15.15
CA GLY A 491 41.84 -12.02 14.42
C GLY A 491 42.01 -13.22 13.50
N LYS A 492 40.96 -13.64 12.90
CA LYS A 492 40.91 -14.78 11.94
C LYS A 492 39.94 -14.50 10.78
N ILE A 493 40.14 -15.25 9.71
CA ILE A 493 39.18 -15.36 8.62
C ILE A 493 38.61 -16.80 8.67
N ALA A 494 37.30 -16.94 8.71
CA ALA A 494 36.58 -18.20 8.65
C ALA A 494 35.87 -18.32 7.29
N HIS A 495 35.81 -19.52 6.73
CA HIS A 495 35.23 -19.83 5.43
C HIS A 495 34.22 -20.97 5.53
N THR A 496 33.10 -20.87 4.83
CA THR A 496 32.10 -21.91 4.66
C THR A 496 31.81 -22.16 3.18
N THR A 497 31.52 -23.40 2.81
CA THR A 497 31.08 -23.83 1.47
C THR A 497 29.80 -24.66 1.51
N ASP A 498 29.11 -24.69 2.66
CA ASP A 498 27.94 -25.53 2.88
C ASP A 498 26.74 -24.75 3.44
N GLY A 499 26.73 -23.43 3.22
CA GLY A 499 25.68 -22.55 3.70
C GLY A 499 25.77 -22.22 5.19
N GLY A 500 26.98 -22.22 5.74
CA GLY A 500 27.25 -21.88 7.13
C GLY A 500 27.01 -23.00 8.12
N LYS A 501 26.81 -24.24 7.68
CA LYS A 501 26.69 -25.41 8.56
C LYS A 501 28.03 -25.73 9.23
N THR A 502 29.11 -25.61 8.46
CA THR A 502 30.50 -25.76 8.94
C THR A 502 31.35 -24.56 8.52
N TRP A 503 32.27 -24.16 9.40
CA TRP A 503 33.21 -23.06 9.20
C TRP A 503 34.65 -23.52 9.45
N THR A 504 35.52 -23.18 8.53
CA THR A 504 36.95 -23.53 8.59
C THR A 504 37.79 -22.28 8.69
N VAL A 505 38.71 -22.23 9.70
CA VAL A 505 39.66 -21.10 9.80
C VAL A 505 40.70 -21.19 8.70
N GLN A 506 40.96 -20.08 8.04
CA GLN A 506 42.01 -19.94 7.04
C GLN A 506 43.34 -19.51 7.71
N PRO A 507 44.35 -20.36 7.78
CA PRO A 507 45.50 -20.14 8.70
C PRO A 507 46.54 -19.14 8.19
N SER A 508 46.55 -18.82 6.92
CA SER A 508 47.59 -17.99 6.28
C SER A 508 47.40 -16.49 6.47
N ALA A 509 46.20 -16.01 6.83
CA ALA A 509 45.97 -14.67 7.29
C ALA A 509 46.19 -14.59 8.82
N THR A 510 47.35 -14.15 9.24
CA THR A 510 47.78 -14.26 10.60
C THR A 510 47.77 -12.93 11.35
N PHE A 511 46.63 -12.35 11.61
CA PHE A 511 46.49 -11.15 12.44
C PHE A 511 46.98 -11.37 13.87
N ASN A 512 48.30 -11.37 14.09
CA ASN A 512 48.95 -11.77 15.33
C ASN A 512 49.40 -10.61 16.24
N GLY A 513 49.31 -9.35 15.80
CA GLY A 513 49.70 -8.19 16.59
C GLY A 513 48.81 -7.99 17.82
N LYS A 514 49.29 -7.31 18.86
CA LYS A 514 48.48 -6.92 20.03
C LYS A 514 47.26 -6.06 19.67
N SER A 515 47.38 -5.31 18.59
CA SER A 515 46.34 -4.47 18.01
C SER A 515 45.76 -5.04 16.71
N ALA A 516 46.04 -6.29 16.38
CA ALA A 516 45.63 -6.89 15.13
C ALA A 516 44.11 -7.14 15.16
N PHE A 517 43.42 -6.39 14.36
CA PHE A 517 41.95 -6.37 14.28
C PHE A 517 41.54 -6.37 12.80
N PRO A 518 40.98 -7.47 12.25
CA PRO A 518 40.45 -7.50 10.90
C PRO A 518 39.14 -6.72 10.87
N ASN A 519 39.13 -5.58 10.21
CA ASN A 519 37.97 -4.68 10.11
C ASN A 519 36.93 -5.20 9.12
N ALA A 520 37.38 -5.64 7.93
CA ALA A 520 36.49 -6.10 6.87
C ALA A 520 37.14 -7.18 6.01
N VAL A 521 36.36 -8.13 5.55
CA VAL A 521 36.69 -9.11 4.50
C VAL A 521 35.72 -8.92 3.34
N HIS A 522 36.26 -8.97 2.09
CA HIS A 522 35.45 -8.96 0.90
C HIS A 522 36.00 -9.94 -0.14
N PHE A 523 35.07 -10.67 -0.78
CA PHE A 523 35.35 -11.54 -1.90
C PHE A 523 34.64 -11.03 -3.15
N PHE A 524 35.40 -10.81 -4.22
CA PHE A 524 34.87 -10.38 -5.52
C PHE A 524 34.25 -11.55 -6.29
N ASP A 525 34.76 -12.74 -6.06
CA ASP A 525 34.30 -14.03 -6.56
C ASP A 525 34.76 -15.15 -5.63
N SER A 526 34.54 -16.42 -5.96
CA SER A 526 34.98 -17.58 -5.15
C SER A 526 36.51 -17.73 -4.99
N ARG A 527 37.31 -16.95 -5.68
CA ARG A 527 38.78 -17.05 -5.68
C ARG A 527 39.47 -15.80 -5.14
N ASN A 528 39.01 -14.63 -5.57
CA ASN A 528 39.70 -13.37 -5.33
C ASN A 528 39.10 -12.66 -4.12
N GLY A 529 39.90 -12.38 -3.11
CA GLY A 529 39.45 -11.74 -1.88
C GLY A 529 40.52 -10.83 -1.25
N VAL A 530 40.02 -9.93 -0.39
CA VAL A 530 40.85 -8.99 0.39
C VAL A 530 40.33 -8.98 1.84
N CYS A 531 41.27 -8.84 2.78
CA CYS A 531 40.94 -8.56 4.17
C CYS A 531 41.76 -7.37 4.66
N VAL A 532 41.06 -6.36 5.19
CA VAL A 532 41.68 -5.14 5.74
C VAL A 532 41.63 -5.20 7.26
N GLY A 533 42.77 -5.00 7.90
CA GLY A 533 42.87 -4.94 9.36
C GLY A 533 43.66 -3.73 9.84
N ASP A 534 43.65 -3.49 11.15
CA ASP A 534 44.31 -2.36 11.79
C ASP A 534 45.83 -2.34 11.58
N PRO A 535 46.47 -1.19 11.72
CA PRO A 535 47.90 -1.04 11.47
C PRO A 535 48.76 -1.93 12.36
N ASN A 536 49.71 -2.62 11.72
CA ASN A 536 50.76 -3.39 12.34
C ASN A 536 52.06 -3.06 11.61
N ASP A 537 53.15 -2.74 12.37
CA ASP A 537 54.47 -2.34 11.86
C ASP A 537 54.47 -1.01 11.01
N GLY A 538 53.56 -0.06 11.34
CA GLY A 538 53.53 1.28 10.73
C GLY A 538 52.69 1.41 9.44
N TYR A 539 51.91 0.39 9.09
CA TYR A 539 50.94 0.40 7.98
C TYR A 539 49.79 -0.59 8.25
N PHE A 540 48.67 -0.41 7.53
CA PHE A 540 47.51 -1.27 7.68
C PHE A 540 47.86 -2.72 7.30
N GLU A 541 47.36 -3.67 8.09
CA GLU A 541 47.58 -5.10 7.88
C GLU A 541 46.55 -5.64 6.87
N ILE A 542 46.96 -5.67 5.60
CA ILE A 542 46.07 -6.05 4.49
C ILE A 542 46.54 -7.35 3.87
N TYR A 543 45.64 -8.27 3.66
CA TYR A 543 45.88 -9.53 2.99
C TYR A 543 45.06 -9.64 1.71
N THR A 544 45.59 -10.24 0.65
CA THR A 544 44.89 -10.61 -0.58
C THR A 544 45.01 -12.10 -0.84
N THR A 545 44.02 -12.67 -1.54
CA THR A 545 44.04 -14.07 -2.02
C THR A 545 43.55 -14.17 -3.47
N THR A 546 43.94 -15.22 -4.18
CA THR A 546 43.49 -15.57 -5.54
C THR A 546 43.06 -17.03 -5.68
N ASP A 547 42.92 -17.73 -4.56
CA ASP A 547 42.60 -19.17 -4.48
C ASP A 547 41.52 -19.48 -3.41
N GLY A 548 40.64 -18.52 -3.13
CA GLY A 548 39.53 -18.70 -2.17
C GLY A 548 40.01 -18.64 -0.72
N GLY A 549 41.20 -18.06 -0.45
CA GLY A 549 41.78 -17.96 0.87
C GLY A 549 42.48 -19.20 1.37
N ASN A 550 42.76 -20.20 0.50
CA ASN A 550 43.67 -21.29 0.83
C ASN A 550 45.06 -20.73 1.17
N GLN A 551 45.47 -19.69 0.40
CA GLN A 551 46.69 -18.91 0.68
C GLN A 551 46.33 -17.40 0.69
N TRP A 552 46.55 -16.76 1.81
CA TRP A 552 46.50 -15.32 1.98
C TRP A 552 47.92 -14.73 1.94
N THR A 553 48.14 -13.68 1.18
CA THR A 553 49.40 -12.97 1.07
C THR A 553 49.27 -11.57 1.65
N ARG A 554 50.16 -11.23 2.61
CA ARG A 554 50.20 -9.88 3.17
C ARG A 554 50.71 -8.88 2.13
N VAL A 555 49.98 -7.79 1.93
CA VAL A 555 50.38 -6.71 1.03
C VAL A 555 51.59 -5.98 1.62
N PRO A 556 52.68 -5.79 0.85
CA PRO A 556 53.90 -5.15 1.36
C PRO A 556 53.74 -3.68 1.74
N ALA A 557 54.45 -3.19 2.76
CA ALA A 557 54.42 -1.80 3.22
C ALA A 557 54.69 -0.78 2.11
N SER A 558 55.50 -1.14 1.11
CA SER A 558 55.79 -0.27 -0.05
C SER A 558 54.59 0.02 -0.94
N ARG A 559 53.49 -0.73 -0.77
CA ARG A 559 52.27 -0.59 -1.56
C ARG A 559 51.10 0.01 -0.76
N ILE A 560 51.31 0.31 0.52
CA ILE A 560 50.27 0.88 1.43
C ILE A 560 50.81 2.16 2.05
N PRO A 561 50.08 3.29 2.03
CA PRO A 561 50.48 4.50 2.73
C PRO A 561 50.69 4.23 4.24
N ALA A 562 51.74 4.87 4.84
CA ALA A 562 51.95 4.74 6.28
C ALA A 562 50.77 5.25 7.08
N ASN A 563 50.43 4.58 8.21
CA ASN A 563 49.43 5.04 9.13
C ASN A 563 49.91 6.20 9.99
N SER A 564 48.98 7.02 10.46
CA SER A 564 49.21 8.06 11.48
C SER A 564 49.24 7.43 12.88
N ARG A 565 49.83 8.13 13.86
CA ARG A 565 49.88 7.65 15.24
C ARG A 565 48.46 7.41 15.81
N GLY A 566 48.19 6.19 16.27
CA GLY A 566 46.89 5.78 16.83
C GLY A 566 45.77 5.75 15.81
N GLU A 567 46.10 5.57 14.52
CA GLU A 567 45.13 5.34 13.48
C GLU A 567 44.68 3.89 13.49
N ALA A 568 43.37 3.69 13.27
CA ALA A 568 42.70 2.42 13.14
C ALA A 568 41.63 2.50 12.06
N GLY A 569 41.32 1.39 11.41
CA GLY A 569 40.17 1.27 10.52
C GLY A 569 38.86 1.30 11.33
N GLU A 570 37.75 1.57 10.64
CA GLU A 570 36.43 1.62 11.26
C GLU A 570 35.53 0.54 10.68
N VAL A 571 34.99 -0.33 11.57
CA VAL A 571 34.00 -1.34 11.18
C VAL A 571 32.75 -0.65 10.63
N GLY A 572 32.32 -1.05 9.43
CA GLY A 572 31.20 -0.43 8.73
C GLY A 572 31.54 0.88 7.98
N SER A 573 32.85 1.24 7.88
CA SER A 573 33.33 2.27 6.96
C SER A 573 34.20 1.63 5.87
N PHE A 574 33.59 0.70 5.14
CA PHE A 574 34.21 -0.10 4.08
C PHE A 574 33.22 -0.27 2.94
N GLU A 575 33.63 -0.02 1.70
CA GLU A 575 32.80 -0.08 0.51
C GLU A 575 33.60 -0.63 -0.68
N VAL A 576 32.91 -1.36 -1.57
CA VAL A 576 33.50 -1.92 -2.78
C VAL A 576 32.62 -1.64 -3.99
N CYS A 577 33.23 -1.04 -5.03
CA CYS A 577 32.62 -0.76 -6.32
C CYS A 577 33.43 -1.43 -7.43
N GLY A 578 32.95 -2.52 -8.00
CA GLY A 578 33.75 -3.32 -8.95
C GLY A 578 35.04 -3.80 -8.32
N ASN A 579 36.21 -3.39 -8.88
CA ASN A 579 37.52 -3.73 -8.34
C ASN A 579 38.08 -2.67 -7.36
N THR A 580 37.35 -1.58 -7.14
CA THR A 580 37.79 -0.48 -6.28
C THR A 580 37.26 -0.67 -4.87
N ILE A 581 38.15 -0.49 -3.90
CA ILE A 581 37.87 -0.60 -2.48
C ILE A 581 38.13 0.74 -1.82
N PHE A 582 37.23 1.11 -0.90
CA PHE A 582 37.38 2.27 -0.03
C PHE A 582 37.28 1.83 1.44
N PHE A 583 38.11 2.38 2.33
CA PHE A 583 37.85 2.31 3.77
C PHE A 583 38.23 3.59 4.49
N GLY A 584 37.42 3.92 5.51
CA GLY A 584 37.60 5.08 6.36
C GLY A 584 38.34 4.73 7.66
N THR A 585 39.03 5.76 8.26
CA THR A 585 39.77 5.60 9.50
C THR A 585 39.33 6.59 10.58
N ASN A 586 39.65 6.29 11.85
CA ASN A 586 39.41 7.16 13.01
C ASN A 586 40.25 8.48 12.99
N LYS A 587 41.01 8.72 11.94
CA LYS A 587 41.78 9.97 11.70
C LYS A 587 41.21 10.77 10.51
N GLY A 588 40.05 10.39 10.05
CA GLY A 588 39.41 11.10 8.92
C GLY A 588 40.11 10.84 7.58
N ARG A 589 40.90 9.80 7.45
CA ARG A 589 41.54 9.45 6.19
C ARG A 589 40.75 8.38 5.46
N LEU A 590 40.65 8.52 4.14
CA LEU A 590 40.01 7.59 3.22
C LEU A 590 41.09 6.89 2.40
N PHE A 591 41.26 5.59 2.58
CA PHE A 591 42.13 4.73 1.80
C PHE A 591 41.35 4.20 0.59
N ARG A 592 42.03 4.10 -0.57
CA ARG A 592 41.48 3.61 -1.84
C ARG A 592 42.46 2.67 -2.53
N SER A 593 41.95 1.54 -3.01
CA SER A 593 42.62 0.61 -3.96
C SER A 593 41.77 0.48 -5.21
N VAL A 594 42.36 0.39 -6.38
CA VAL A 594 41.67 0.18 -7.68
C VAL A 594 42.00 -1.17 -8.32
N ASP A 595 42.74 -2.02 -7.63
CA ASP A 595 43.30 -3.26 -8.08
C ASP A 595 43.05 -4.43 -7.08
N MET A 596 41.83 -4.51 -6.55
CA MET A 596 41.41 -5.53 -5.59
C MET A 596 42.28 -5.62 -4.34
N GLY A 597 42.85 -4.48 -3.87
CA GLY A 597 43.64 -4.39 -2.65
C GLY A 597 45.13 -4.60 -2.83
N ALA A 598 45.63 -4.74 -4.06
CA ALA A 598 47.08 -4.97 -4.31
C ALA A 598 47.91 -3.72 -4.08
N THR A 599 47.39 -2.51 -4.35
CA THR A 599 48.05 -1.23 -4.05
C THR A 599 47.05 -0.21 -3.50
N TRP A 600 47.55 0.74 -2.68
CA TRP A 600 46.69 1.68 -1.95
C TRP A 600 47.15 3.12 -2.08
N THR A 601 46.21 4.02 -2.12
CA THR A 601 46.40 5.48 -2.00
C THR A 601 45.55 5.98 -0.81
N VAL A 602 45.77 7.21 -0.36
CA VAL A 602 45.04 7.79 0.77
C VAL A 602 44.82 9.28 0.55
N VAL A 603 43.61 9.74 0.91
CA VAL A 603 43.26 11.18 0.94
C VAL A 603 42.73 11.58 2.32
N GLN A 604 42.91 12.84 2.69
CA GLN A 604 42.32 13.41 3.90
C GLN A 604 40.88 13.87 3.60
N THR A 605 39.91 13.40 4.36
CA THR A 605 38.53 13.89 4.27
C THR A 605 38.35 15.15 5.11
N PRO A 606 37.22 15.89 4.99
CA PRO A 606 36.89 16.99 5.87
C PRO A 606 36.70 16.59 7.34
N PHE A 607 36.57 15.30 7.64
CA PHE A 607 36.50 14.80 9.02
C PHE A 607 37.88 14.63 9.65
N SER A 608 37.91 14.71 10.99
CA SER A 608 39.09 14.41 11.82
C SER A 608 38.90 13.14 12.67
N GLY A 609 37.82 12.41 12.46
CA GLY A 609 37.40 11.25 13.21
C GLY A 609 36.59 10.26 12.34
N ILE A 610 35.88 9.39 13.02
CA ILE A 610 35.07 8.31 12.43
C ILE A 610 33.95 8.88 11.52
N PHE A 611 33.71 8.22 10.41
CA PHE A 611 32.66 8.55 9.44
C PHE A 611 32.22 7.28 8.70
N LYS A 612 31.00 7.33 8.14
CA LYS A 612 30.46 6.30 7.24
C LYS A 612 30.70 6.69 5.79
N ILE A 613 30.77 5.70 4.90
CA ILE A 613 31.02 5.89 3.48
C ILE A 613 30.03 5.08 2.64
N ALA A 614 29.69 5.62 1.47
CA ALA A 614 29.04 4.90 0.39
C ALA A 614 29.56 5.45 -0.94
N PHE A 615 29.92 4.58 -1.88
CA PHE A 615 30.38 4.97 -3.20
C PHE A 615 29.49 4.29 -4.25
N ARG A 616 29.09 5.06 -5.28
CA ARG A 616 28.37 4.57 -6.45
C ARG A 616 29.31 3.94 -7.47
N ASP A 617 30.46 4.56 -7.62
CA ASP A 617 31.50 4.20 -8.59
C ASP A 617 32.87 4.68 -8.07
N ASP A 618 33.93 4.53 -8.88
CA ASP A 618 35.30 4.90 -8.55
C ASP A 618 35.47 6.38 -8.15
N ASN A 619 34.57 7.26 -8.60
CA ASN A 619 34.70 8.70 -8.49
C ASN A 619 33.66 9.34 -7.57
N THR A 620 32.42 8.81 -7.58
CA THR A 620 31.28 9.44 -6.93
C THR A 620 30.97 8.74 -5.63
N GLY A 621 30.97 9.49 -4.53
CA GLY A 621 30.64 8.94 -3.21
C GLY A 621 30.14 9.97 -2.23
N LEU A 622 29.53 9.46 -1.16
CA LEU A 622 29.04 10.20 0.01
C LEU A 622 29.78 9.73 1.25
N ILE A 623 30.19 10.67 2.09
CA ILE A 623 30.68 10.38 3.44
C ILE A 623 29.86 11.18 4.47
N ALA A 624 29.56 10.56 5.61
CA ALA A 624 28.84 11.23 6.69
C ALA A 624 29.42 10.89 8.06
N GLY A 625 29.46 11.88 8.94
CA GLY A 625 30.01 11.74 10.28
C GLY A 625 29.81 12.97 11.13
N LEU A 626 30.36 12.95 12.35
CA LEU A 626 30.26 14.06 13.29
C LEU A 626 31.34 15.13 13.00
N LEU A 627 30.91 16.34 12.64
CA LEU A 627 31.76 17.51 12.55
C LEU A 627 31.30 18.52 13.60
N SER A 628 32.20 18.85 14.57
CA SER A 628 31.86 19.74 15.70
C SER A 628 30.58 19.33 16.44
N ARG A 629 30.42 18.02 16.69
CA ARG A 629 29.27 17.37 17.36
C ARG A 629 27.94 17.44 16.57
N LYS A 630 27.99 17.78 15.27
CA LYS A 630 26.82 17.75 14.39
C LYS A 630 27.03 16.78 13.26
N TRP A 631 26.06 15.94 12.99
CA TRP A 631 26.07 15.09 11.79
C TRP A 631 26.13 15.95 10.54
N THR A 632 27.07 15.66 9.69
CA THR A 632 27.37 16.40 8.46
C THR A 632 27.70 15.39 7.37
N ALA A 633 27.27 15.67 6.15
CA ALA A 633 27.59 14.86 4.97
C ALA A 633 28.44 15.65 3.97
N PHE A 634 29.29 14.95 3.25
CA PHE A 634 30.08 15.50 2.15
C PHE A 634 29.98 14.56 0.96
N ARG A 635 29.89 15.12 -0.25
CA ARG A 635 29.88 14.41 -1.51
C ARG A 635 31.18 14.67 -2.26
N THR A 636 31.63 13.66 -3.01
CA THR A 636 32.73 13.77 -3.96
C THR A 636 32.31 13.27 -5.31
N SER A 637 32.86 13.81 -6.38
CA SER A 637 32.76 13.35 -7.77
C SER A 637 34.13 13.02 -8.40
N ASN A 638 35.19 13.00 -7.61
CA ASN A 638 36.56 12.78 -8.07
C ASN A 638 37.40 11.96 -7.07
N SER A 639 36.83 10.87 -6.57
CA SER A 639 37.46 9.89 -5.68
C SER A 639 37.93 10.47 -4.35
N GLY A 640 37.30 11.52 -3.85
CA GLY A 640 37.65 12.15 -2.58
C GLY A 640 38.79 13.19 -2.67
N THR A 641 39.17 13.61 -3.87
CA THR A 641 40.13 14.72 -4.03
C THR A 641 39.50 16.02 -3.58
N ASP A 642 38.26 16.27 -3.96
CA ASP A 642 37.46 17.43 -3.50
C ASP A 642 36.16 16.96 -2.87
N TRP A 643 35.65 17.76 -1.91
CA TRP A 643 34.48 17.47 -1.15
C TRP A 643 33.50 18.64 -1.12
N GLU A 644 32.28 18.42 -1.57
CA GLU A 644 31.16 19.34 -1.45
C GLU A 644 30.40 19.05 -0.15
N ARG A 645 30.22 20.08 0.69
CA ARG A 645 29.47 19.96 1.92
C ARG A 645 27.98 19.96 1.63
N LEU A 646 27.28 18.94 2.07
CA LEU A 646 25.84 18.83 2.01
C LEU A 646 25.20 19.26 3.33
N GLN A 647 23.97 19.74 3.26
CA GLN A 647 23.11 19.99 4.42
C GLN A 647 21.78 19.27 4.23
N PRO A 648 21.78 17.93 4.29
CA PRO A 648 20.57 17.16 4.12
C PRO A 648 19.57 17.54 5.23
N ASP A 649 18.29 17.44 4.90
CA ASP A 649 17.17 17.68 5.79
C ASP A 649 17.09 16.68 6.96
N ASN A 650 16.04 16.76 7.78
CA ASN A 650 15.84 15.86 8.91
C ASN A 650 15.50 14.42 8.52
N CYS A 651 15.26 14.15 7.24
CA CYS A 651 15.00 12.79 6.73
C CYS A 651 16.28 11.99 6.41
N PHE A 652 17.49 12.54 6.63
CA PHE A 652 18.73 11.77 6.50
C PHE A 652 18.99 10.98 7.78
N TYR A 653 18.90 9.66 7.69
CA TYR A 653 19.20 8.72 8.76
C TYR A 653 20.68 8.32 8.74
N THR A 654 21.29 8.17 9.93
CA THR A 654 22.75 8.24 10.07
C THR A 654 23.41 6.93 10.50
N SER A 655 22.65 5.84 10.72
CA SER A 655 23.25 4.55 11.12
C SER A 655 23.99 3.88 9.96
N ASP A 656 23.37 3.89 8.77
CA ASP A 656 23.99 3.36 7.56
C ASP A 656 23.32 3.91 6.31
N PHE A 657 24.02 3.89 5.16
CA PHE A 657 23.49 4.31 3.86
C PHE A 657 24.27 3.66 2.72
N ALA A 658 23.58 3.40 1.60
CA ALA A 658 24.16 2.78 0.42
C ALA A 658 23.57 3.36 -0.87
N TYR A 659 24.36 3.42 -1.94
CA TYR A 659 23.87 3.73 -3.28
C TYR A 659 23.15 2.51 -3.88
N ILE A 660 22.04 2.74 -4.57
CA ILE A 660 21.51 1.77 -5.52
C ILE A 660 22.47 1.72 -6.70
N PRO A 661 23.08 0.57 -7.04
CA PRO A 661 24.07 0.45 -8.08
C PRO A 661 23.64 1.12 -9.40
N GLU A 662 24.58 1.79 -10.05
CA GLU A 662 24.40 2.52 -11.33
C GLU A 662 23.38 3.67 -11.29
N THR A 663 22.98 4.15 -10.11
CA THR A 663 22.03 5.28 -9.96
C THR A 663 22.56 6.36 -9.02
N ASP A 664 21.95 7.56 -9.04
CA ASP A 664 22.18 8.63 -8.05
C ASP A 664 21.34 8.45 -6.77
N THR A 665 20.64 7.32 -6.64
CA THR A 665 19.77 7.06 -5.51
C THR A 665 20.53 6.47 -4.34
N ILE A 666 20.34 7.06 -3.16
CA ILE A 666 20.88 6.58 -1.89
C ILE A 666 19.72 6.14 -1.01
N ILE A 667 19.84 5.00 -0.38
CA ILE A 667 18.96 4.57 0.72
C ILE A 667 19.68 4.87 2.03
N SER A 668 19.00 5.50 2.99
CA SER A 668 19.55 5.72 4.34
C SER A 668 18.65 5.17 5.42
N VAL A 669 19.28 4.65 6.47
CA VAL A 669 18.60 3.97 7.58
C VAL A 669 19.19 4.40 8.93
N GLY A 670 18.39 4.31 9.99
CA GLY A 670 18.87 4.54 11.36
C GLY A 670 18.15 5.66 12.09
N THR A 671 18.90 6.45 12.86
CA THR A 671 18.37 7.60 13.60
C THR A 671 18.46 8.89 12.79
N THR A 672 17.52 9.79 13.05
CA THR A 672 17.61 11.20 12.61
C THR A 672 18.86 11.87 13.19
N ARG A 673 19.26 13.00 12.60
CA ARG A 673 20.48 13.76 13.00
C ARG A 673 20.46 14.24 14.46
N ASP A 674 19.31 14.46 15.05
CA ASP A 674 19.09 14.79 16.46
C ASP A 674 18.99 13.55 17.36
N GLY A 675 18.85 12.36 16.79
CA GLY A 675 18.73 11.09 17.52
C GLY A 675 17.34 10.84 18.10
N GLU A 676 16.32 11.63 17.70
CA GLU A 676 14.98 11.55 18.29
C GLU A 676 14.07 10.51 17.61
N SER A 677 14.32 10.19 16.33
CA SER A 677 13.48 9.25 15.56
C SER A 677 14.32 8.23 14.78
N TRP A 678 13.73 7.07 14.50
CA TRP A 678 14.30 6.02 13.65
C TRP A 678 13.52 5.92 12.35
N GLY A 679 14.17 5.51 11.25
CA GLY A 679 13.46 5.32 10.00
C GLY A 679 14.33 4.93 8.81
N LEU A 680 13.67 4.96 7.65
CA LEU A 680 14.24 4.73 6.32
C LEU A 680 13.85 5.87 5.39
N SER A 681 14.79 6.30 4.57
CA SER A 681 14.56 7.30 3.55
C SER A 681 15.40 7.05 2.30
N TYR A 682 15.12 7.80 1.26
CA TYR A 682 15.88 7.77 0.02
C TYR A 682 16.21 9.19 -0.47
N SER A 683 17.27 9.28 -1.21
CA SER A 683 17.68 10.46 -1.98
C SER A 683 17.79 10.07 -3.45
N VAL A 684 17.40 10.96 -4.36
CA VAL A 684 17.54 10.76 -5.82
C VAL A 684 18.54 11.74 -6.46
N ASP A 685 19.20 12.54 -5.64
CA ASP A 685 20.12 13.62 -6.04
C ASP A 685 21.50 13.49 -5.38
N SER A 686 21.94 12.25 -5.17
CA SER A 686 23.24 11.92 -4.56
C SER A 686 23.44 12.55 -3.17
N GLY A 687 22.37 12.55 -2.35
CA GLY A 687 22.40 12.93 -0.94
C GLY A 687 22.14 14.41 -0.65
N ALA A 688 21.75 15.22 -1.65
CA ALA A 688 21.43 16.63 -1.41
C ALA A 688 20.12 16.79 -0.63
N THR A 689 19.09 15.99 -0.98
CA THR A 689 17.80 15.94 -0.26
C THR A 689 17.40 14.49 0.03
N PHE A 690 16.64 14.27 1.11
CA PHE A 690 16.12 12.96 1.47
C PHE A 690 14.60 13.01 1.66
N THR A 691 13.92 11.93 1.30
CA THR A 691 12.48 11.76 1.43
C THR A 691 12.21 10.43 2.15
N ASN A 692 11.36 10.45 3.17
CA ASN A 692 10.89 9.23 3.83
C ASN A 692 10.08 8.38 2.84
N PHE A 693 10.20 7.06 2.94
CA PHE A 693 9.30 6.18 2.20
C PHE A 693 7.88 6.37 2.72
N ALA A 694 6.91 6.62 1.82
CA ALA A 694 5.52 6.89 2.16
C ALA A 694 4.80 5.66 2.76
N ASP A 695 5.29 4.48 2.45
CA ASP A 695 4.82 3.17 2.93
C ASP A 695 5.46 2.76 4.26
N PHE A 696 6.11 3.70 4.97
CA PHE A 696 6.84 3.42 6.18
C PHE A 696 6.46 4.37 7.33
N TYR A 697 5.98 3.82 8.43
CA TYR A 697 5.73 4.60 9.64
C TYR A 697 7.04 4.82 10.40
N VAL A 698 7.32 6.07 10.78
CA VAL A 698 8.49 6.45 11.57
C VAL A 698 8.43 5.79 12.96
N ASP A 699 9.58 5.45 13.54
CA ASP A 699 9.77 4.90 14.90
C ASP A 699 9.33 3.44 15.12
N ILE A 700 9.19 2.62 14.05
CA ILE A 700 8.81 1.22 14.22
C ILE A 700 10.02 0.36 14.65
N ASP A 701 11.22 0.59 14.06
CA ASP A 701 12.40 -0.27 14.26
C ASP A 701 13.71 0.51 14.39
N GLN A 702 14.63 -0.02 15.18
CA GLN A 702 16.00 0.50 15.31
C GLN A 702 16.88 -0.04 14.19
N PHE A 703 16.91 0.64 13.05
CA PHE A 703 17.72 0.27 11.90
C PHE A 703 19.21 0.50 12.14
N THR A 704 20.03 -0.43 11.68
CA THR A 704 21.49 -0.42 11.93
C THR A 704 22.36 -0.65 10.71
N ALA A 705 21.82 -1.29 9.66
CA ALA A 705 22.54 -1.60 8.43
C ALA A 705 21.61 -1.57 7.21
N VAL A 706 22.15 -1.27 6.05
CA VAL A 706 21.48 -1.40 4.75
C VAL A 706 22.35 -2.21 3.80
N GLY A 707 21.73 -3.09 3.01
CA GLY A 707 22.39 -3.86 1.96
C GLY A 707 21.56 -3.86 0.68
N ILE A 708 22.23 -3.67 -0.47
CA ILE A 708 21.60 -3.62 -1.78
C ILE A 708 22.25 -4.64 -2.67
N SER A 709 21.45 -5.43 -3.42
CA SER A 709 21.98 -6.39 -4.38
C SER A 709 22.74 -5.69 -5.52
N PRO A 710 23.79 -6.32 -6.11
CA PRO A 710 24.57 -5.71 -7.17
C PRO A 710 23.78 -5.30 -8.41
N ASN A 711 22.63 -5.94 -8.66
CA ASN A 711 21.70 -5.58 -9.74
C ASN A 711 20.65 -4.53 -9.33
N GLY A 712 20.70 -4.01 -8.10
CA GLY A 712 19.78 -3.02 -7.57
C GLY A 712 18.33 -3.50 -7.34
N LYS A 713 18.04 -4.81 -7.50
CA LYS A 713 16.67 -5.33 -7.46
C LYS A 713 16.22 -5.84 -6.09
N GLY A 714 17.12 -6.07 -5.15
CA GLY A 714 16.85 -6.44 -3.77
C GLY A 714 17.50 -5.46 -2.81
N MET A 715 16.74 -4.97 -1.86
CA MET A 715 17.22 -4.08 -0.78
C MET A 715 16.81 -4.66 0.57
N TRP A 716 17.75 -4.67 1.51
CA TRP A 716 17.50 -5.12 2.89
C TRP A 716 17.92 -4.03 3.87
N ALA A 717 17.10 -3.81 4.88
CA ALA A 717 17.42 -2.96 6.02
C ALA A 717 17.43 -3.83 7.29
N GLY A 718 18.57 -3.88 7.96
CA GLY A 718 18.75 -4.64 9.19
C GLY A 718 18.38 -3.83 10.42
N ALA A 719 17.70 -4.45 11.37
CA ALA A 719 17.26 -3.85 12.62
C ALA A 719 17.53 -4.78 13.82
N LEU A 720 17.15 -4.34 15.02
CA LEU A 720 17.09 -5.21 16.20
C LEU A 720 15.89 -6.16 16.10
N ASN A 721 16.06 -7.45 16.47
CA ASN A 721 14.91 -8.32 16.66
C ASN A 721 14.27 -8.07 18.02
N TYR A 722 12.94 -8.24 18.12
CA TYR A 722 12.18 -8.00 19.35
C TYR A 722 11.90 -9.26 20.15
N GLY A 723 12.37 -10.39 19.69
CA GLY A 723 12.19 -11.68 20.33
C GLY A 723 12.79 -12.81 19.52
N ALA A 724 12.95 -13.97 20.09
CA ALA A 724 13.44 -15.15 19.39
C ALA A 724 12.59 -15.43 18.15
N HIS A 725 13.20 -15.40 16.97
CA HIS A 725 12.57 -15.60 15.68
C HIS A 725 11.66 -14.46 15.16
N TYR A 726 11.67 -13.26 15.77
CA TYR A 726 10.79 -12.16 15.37
C TYR A 726 11.55 -10.89 14.99
N GLY A 727 11.29 -10.35 13.80
CA GLY A 727 11.88 -9.13 13.29
C GLY A 727 13.38 -9.22 12.99
N GLY A 728 14.00 -8.08 12.92
CA GLY A 728 15.43 -7.88 12.68
C GLY A 728 15.80 -7.69 11.21
N MET A 729 14.88 -7.85 10.26
CA MET A 729 15.16 -7.58 8.86
C MET A 729 13.92 -7.01 8.16
N TRP A 730 14.14 -6.08 7.23
CA TRP A 730 13.18 -5.56 6.29
C TRP A 730 13.69 -5.76 4.86
N HIS A 731 12.80 -6.02 3.92
CA HIS A 731 13.14 -6.23 2.51
C HIS A 731 12.23 -5.41 1.61
N ARG A 732 12.83 -4.91 0.51
CA ARG A 732 12.12 -4.31 -0.61
C ARG A 732 12.64 -4.91 -1.91
N GLY A 733 11.81 -5.66 -2.61
CA GLY A 733 12.09 -6.15 -3.97
C GLY A 733 11.74 -5.07 -5.00
N MET A 734 12.41 -5.10 -6.14
CA MET A 734 12.12 -4.21 -7.26
C MET A 734 12.08 -5.01 -8.56
N THR A 735 11.06 -4.79 -9.37
CA THR A 735 10.95 -5.37 -10.73
C THR A 735 11.80 -4.59 -11.73
N GLU A 736 11.94 -3.28 -11.50
CA GLU A 736 12.85 -2.36 -12.18
C GLU A 736 13.48 -1.44 -11.12
N PRO A 737 14.69 -0.90 -11.32
CA PRO A 737 15.22 0.13 -10.43
C PRO A 737 14.19 1.26 -10.34
N ILE A 738 13.75 1.61 -9.12
CA ILE A 738 12.72 2.64 -8.87
C ILE A 738 13.10 3.97 -9.54
N PHE A 739 14.38 4.16 -9.77
CA PHE A 739 14.95 5.38 -10.30
C PHE A 739 15.97 5.00 -11.37
N LYS A 740 15.53 4.85 -12.62
CA LYS A 740 16.49 4.98 -13.71
C LYS A 740 17.12 6.36 -13.57
N SER A 741 18.38 6.40 -13.17
CA SER A 741 19.21 7.57 -13.41
C SER A 741 19.01 7.91 -14.89
N THR A 742 18.50 9.09 -15.17
CA THR A 742 18.84 9.75 -16.42
C THR A 742 20.34 9.97 -16.29
N THR A 743 21.15 8.96 -16.65
CA THR A 743 22.57 9.16 -16.92
C THR A 743 22.63 10.29 -17.93
N PHE A 744 23.00 11.47 -17.45
CA PHE A 744 23.62 12.46 -18.29
C PHE A 744 24.95 11.85 -18.79
N SER A 745 24.85 10.94 -19.79
CA SER A 745 25.97 10.79 -20.69
C SER A 745 26.23 12.20 -21.21
N SER A 746 27.44 12.65 -21.08
CA SER A 746 27.98 13.85 -21.75
C SER A 746 27.86 13.63 -23.27
N VAL A 747 26.66 13.72 -23.78
CA VAL A 747 26.33 13.94 -25.18
C VAL A 747 25.58 15.24 -25.18
N SER A 748 26.19 16.26 -25.74
CA SER A 748 25.65 17.54 -26.19
C SER A 748 24.35 17.97 -25.53
N ALA A 749 24.36 19.03 -24.76
CA ALA A 749 23.17 19.63 -24.13
C ALA A 749 21.92 19.42 -25.01
N ARG A 750 21.12 18.38 -24.71
CA ARG A 750 19.74 18.36 -25.14
C ARG A 750 19.09 19.47 -24.34
N ILE A 751 18.75 20.55 -25.03
CA ILE A 751 17.89 21.61 -24.50
C ILE A 751 16.72 20.87 -23.88
N VAL A 752 16.54 21.00 -22.55
CA VAL A 752 15.31 20.59 -21.88
C VAL A 752 14.24 21.50 -22.46
N GLU A 753 13.45 20.97 -23.37
CA GLU A 753 12.34 21.72 -23.98
C GLU A 753 11.39 22.17 -22.86
N SER A 754 11.59 23.40 -22.36
CA SER A 754 10.76 23.96 -21.33
C SER A 754 9.53 24.59 -21.95
N VAL A 755 8.36 24.14 -21.52
CA VAL A 755 7.08 24.79 -21.85
C VAL A 755 6.66 25.63 -20.63
N THR A 756 6.58 26.93 -20.83
CA THR A 756 6.04 27.86 -19.80
C THR A 756 4.56 28.09 -20.03
N VAL A 757 3.78 28.04 -18.94
CA VAL A 757 2.32 28.22 -18.93
C VAL A 757 1.98 29.34 -17.97
N TYR A 758 1.40 30.45 -18.47
CA TYR A 758 1.08 31.62 -17.64
C TYR A 758 -0.13 32.40 -18.15
N PRO A 759 -0.92 33.11 -17.33
CA PRO A 759 -0.89 32.98 -15.88
C PRO A 759 -1.33 31.59 -15.41
N ASN A 760 -0.82 31.15 -14.29
CA ASN A 760 -1.27 29.93 -13.61
C ASN A 760 -1.20 30.20 -12.09
N PRO A 761 -2.31 30.41 -11.41
CA PRO A 761 -3.72 30.23 -11.83
C PRO A 761 -4.21 31.15 -12.95
N ALA A 762 -5.15 30.67 -13.77
CA ALA A 762 -5.75 31.39 -14.89
C ALA A 762 -7.26 31.61 -14.68
N ARG A 763 -7.82 32.67 -15.29
CA ARG A 763 -9.28 32.98 -15.28
C ARG A 763 -9.92 32.87 -16.66
N ASP A 764 -9.38 33.60 -17.62
CA ASP A 764 -9.97 33.71 -18.93
C ASP A 764 -9.11 33.13 -20.06
N MET A 765 -7.79 33.36 -19.96
CA MET A 765 -6.82 32.97 -20.97
C MET A 765 -5.56 32.43 -20.33
N VAL A 766 -4.94 31.45 -20.95
CA VAL A 766 -3.62 30.96 -20.63
C VAL A 766 -2.71 31.02 -21.85
N SER A 767 -1.50 31.54 -21.69
CA SER A 767 -0.46 31.56 -22.72
C SER A 767 0.52 30.43 -22.48
N ILE A 768 0.86 29.76 -23.57
CA ILE A 768 1.78 28.59 -23.56
C ILE A 768 2.95 28.96 -24.47
N LYS A 769 4.17 28.88 -24.00
CA LYS A 769 5.40 29.18 -24.70
C LYS A 769 6.40 28.03 -24.62
N SER A 770 7.09 27.74 -25.73
CA SER A 770 8.19 26.79 -25.82
C SER A 770 9.33 27.37 -26.67
N GLU A 771 10.54 26.87 -26.47
CA GLU A 771 11.69 27.19 -27.35
C GLU A 771 11.63 26.40 -28.65
N THR A 772 10.89 25.31 -28.70
CA THR A 772 10.63 24.47 -29.86
C THR A 772 9.18 24.58 -30.33
N GLU A 773 8.90 24.17 -31.59
CA GLU A 773 7.55 24.21 -32.15
C GLU A 773 6.56 23.33 -31.36
N ILE A 774 5.48 23.92 -30.90
CA ILE A 774 4.35 23.20 -30.27
C ILE A 774 3.47 22.69 -31.40
N VAL A 775 3.41 21.39 -31.63
CA VAL A 775 2.58 20.75 -32.63
C VAL A 775 1.10 20.82 -32.23
N SER A 776 0.80 20.52 -30.99
CA SER A 776 -0.56 20.62 -30.43
C SER A 776 -0.54 20.83 -28.93
N VAL A 777 -1.64 21.39 -28.41
CA VAL A 777 -1.93 21.49 -26.97
C VAL A 777 -3.23 20.77 -26.70
N GLU A 778 -3.24 19.95 -25.65
CA GLU A 778 -4.40 19.25 -25.13
C GLU A 778 -4.65 19.69 -23.69
N LEU A 779 -5.89 20.02 -23.38
CA LEU A 779 -6.34 20.27 -22.02
C LEU A 779 -7.20 19.09 -21.56
N LEU A 780 -6.81 18.48 -20.43
CA LEU A 780 -7.45 17.29 -19.91
C LEU A 780 -7.97 17.56 -18.50
N THR A 781 -9.00 16.83 -18.10
CA THR A 781 -9.36 16.69 -16.69
C THR A 781 -8.26 15.96 -15.94
N ILE A 782 -8.27 16.01 -14.62
CA ILE A 782 -7.37 15.19 -13.78
C ILE A 782 -7.58 13.68 -13.98
N SER A 783 -8.74 13.25 -14.48
CA SER A 783 -9.04 11.86 -14.88
C SER A 783 -8.52 11.49 -16.27
N GLY A 784 -7.83 12.40 -16.98
CA GLY A 784 -7.25 12.15 -18.31
C GLY A 784 -8.21 12.35 -19.50
N THR A 785 -9.45 12.80 -19.27
CA THR A 785 -10.39 13.08 -20.37
C THR A 785 -10.02 14.38 -21.06
N THR A 786 -9.82 14.33 -22.38
CA THR A 786 -9.51 15.53 -23.18
C THR A 786 -10.74 16.42 -23.29
N ILE A 787 -10.64 17.64 -22.75
CA ILE A 787 -11.68 18.69 -22.83
C ILE A 787 -11.50 19.52 -24.10
N LEU A 788 -10.23 19.81 -24.44
CA LEU A 788 -9.90 20.67 -25.58
C LEU A 788 -8.59 20.17 -26.20
N LYS A 789 -8.55 20.19 -27.53
CA LYS A 789 -7.34 19.93 -28.31
C LYS A 789 -7.21 20.99 -29.39
N GLN A 790 -6.05 21.63 -29.46
CA GLN A 790 -5.72 22.66 -30.44
C GLN A 790 -4.42 22.32 -31.17
N LEU A 791 -4.44 22.31 -32.48
CA LEU A 791 -3.23 22.29 -33.31
C LEU A 791 -2.58 23.67 -33.28
N VAL A 792 -1.27 23.76 -33.13
CA VAL A 792 -0.56 25.04 -32.92
C VAL A 792 0.40 25.33 -34.06
N GLY A 793 1.41 24.54 -34.35
CA GLY A 793 2.41 24.78 -35.42
C GLY A 793 3.24 26.05 -35.20
N ALA A 794 3.49 26.44 -33.95
CA ALA A 794 4.22 27.64 -33.56
C ALA A 794 4.89 27.46 -32.20
N THR A 795 5.85 28.31 -31.80
CA THR A 795 6.54 28.27 -30.50
C THR A 795 5.70 28.87 -29.36
N SER A 796 4.52 29.40 -29.65
CA SER A 796 3.59 29.90 -28.61
C SER A 796 2.15 29.88 -29.11
N CYS A 797 1.23 29.69 -28.13
CA CYS A 797 -0.21 29.79 -28.36
C CYS A 797 -0.92 30.35 -27.13
N SER A 798 -2.18 30.72 -27.30
CA SER A 798 -3.04 31.10 -26.18
C SER A 798 -4.32 30.25 -26.23
N LEU A 799 -4.78 29.83 -25.07
CA LEU A 799 -5.94 28.96 -24.86
C LEU A 799 -6.98 29.69 -24.03
N SER A 800 -8.23 29.76 -24.50
CA SER A 800 -9.33 30.32 -23.71
C SER A 800 -9.80 29.27 -22.70
N VAL A 801 -9.83 29.65 -21.44
CA VAL A 801 -10.26 28.81 -20.30
C VAL A 801 -11.48 29.41 -19.59
N ALA A 802 -12.04 30.52 -20.12
CA ALA A 802 -13.15 31.26 -19.51
C ALA A 802 -14.44 30.44 -19.31
N SER A 803 -14.63 29.40 -20.13
CA SER A 803 -15.82 28.52 -20.05
C SER A 803 -15.61 27.30 -19.13
N LEU A 804 -14.44 27.16 -18.54
CA LEU A 804 -14.12 26.02 -17.69
C LEU A 804 -14.53 26.29 -16.25
N SER A 805 -14.94 25.25 -15.55
CA SER A 805 -15.20 25.30 -14.11
C SER A 805 -13.91 25.54 -13.35
N LYS A 806 -14.00 26.19 -12.18
CA LYS A 806 -12.87 26.33 -11.27
C LYS A 806 -12.36 24.96 -10.88
N GLY A 807 -11.04 24.78 -10.92
CA GLY A 807 -10.45 23.49 -10.60
C GLY A 807 -9.04 23.30 -11.16
N ILE A 808 -8.55 22.06 -11.04
CA ILE A 808 -7.23 21.64 -11.53
C ILE A 808 -7.42 20.87 -12.82
N TYR A 809 -6.59 21.22 -13.82
CA TYR A 809 -6.56 20.60 -15.13
C TYR A 809 -5.14 20.19 -15.49
N ILE A 810 -5.00 19.26 -16.44
CA ILE A 810 -3.72 18.83 -17.01
C ILE A 810 -3.60 19.46 -18.40
N LEU A 811 -2.57 20.27 -18.61
CA LEU A 811 -2.22 20.83 -19.91
C LEU A 811 -1.05 20.04 -20.48
N LYS A 812 -1.25 19.39 -21.62
CA LYS A 812 -0.23 18.64 -22.34
C LYS A 812 0.12 19.36 -23.64
N ALA A 813 1.38 19.77 -23.78
CA ALA A 813 1.93 20.35 -25.00
C ALA A 813 2.77 19.29 -25.73
N ASN A 814 2.42 19.00 -26.98
CA ASN A 814 3.16 18.04 -27.83
C ASN A 814 4.14 18.83 -28.70
N LEU A 815 5.43 18.48 -28.65
CA LEU A 815 6.55 19.16 -29.31
C LEU A 815 7.20 18.28 -30.39
N GLY A 816 6.40 17.61 -31.21
CA GLY A 816 6.86 16.67 -32.23
C GLY A 816 7.21 15.30 -31.62
N ASN A 817 8.47 15.09 -31.26
CA ASN A 817 8.94 13.81 -30.73
C ASN A 817 8.85 13.70 -29.19
N SER A 818 8.41 14.76 -28.52
CA SER A 818 8.28 14.84 -27.05
C SER A 818 6.94 15.46 -26.64
N SER A 819 6.55 15.31 -25.39
CA SER A 819 5.43 16.04 -24.81
C SER A 819 5.77 16.52 -23.41
N VAL A 820 5.36 17.74 -23.09
CA VAL A 820 5.50 18.36 -21.76
C VAL A 820 4.12 18.48 -21.11
N VAL A 821 4.01 18.07 -19.87
CA VAL A 821 2.76 18.10 -19.10
C VAL A 821 2.89 19.12 -17.98
N ASN A 822 1.94 20.03 -17.87
CA ASN A 822 1.86 21.05 -16.84
C ASN A 822 0.53 20.97 -16.09
N ARG A 823 0.52 21.26 -14.82
CA ARG A 823 -0.69 21.47 -14.02
C ARG A 823 -1.20 22.89 -14.28
N LEU A 824 -2.48 23.04 -14.65
CA LEU A 824 -3.17 24.32 -14.83
C LEU A 824 -4.27 24.46 -13.78
N ILE A 825 -4.28 25.57 -13.07
CA ILE A 825 -5.30 25.92 -12.08
C ILE A 825 -6.21 26.99 -12.69
N ILE A 826 -7.53 26.77 -12.68
CA ILE A 826 -8.56 27.73 -13.11
C ILE A 826 -9.26 28.30 -11.87
N GLU A 827 -9.31 29.67 -11.76
CA GLU A 827 -9.92 30.40 -10.64
C GLU A 827 -11.26 31.05 -10.98
#